data_72c4e6f1d976c8b4dced6e961c8ae339
#
_entry.id   72c4e6f1d976c8b4dced6e961c8ae339
#
_cell.length_a   1.000
_cell.length_b   1.000
_cell.length_c   1.000
_cell.angle_alpha   90.00
_cell.angle_beta   90.00
_cell.angle_gamma   90.00
#
_symmetry.space_group_name_H-M   'P 1'
#
loop_
_entity.id
_entity.type
_entity.pdbx_description
1 polymer ?
#
loop_
_entity_poly.entity_id
_entity_poly.type
_entity_poly.pdbx_seq_one_letter_code
_entity_poly.pdbx_strand_id
1 'polypeptide(L)'
;MHDRDAAHVVANLASTYQGLSSSESERRFRQHGPNSIPTGTRRHPVLRFLGHFNNALIYFLLAGAAAAAALGHVIDTGVILAVVLVNAVVGFLQEGKAEDALAAIRNMIAPKASVLRDGKRVSVPQANLVPGDVVLIEAGDRVPADLRLLRARSLRIDEAILTGESVAATKHTDPVDTNAALGDRRSLAFSGTLVATGQGTGIVYATGLQTEIGRISELLGGVEELTTPLLRQINRFGQRFTRFAFAGAAVLFVFAVTLRGYQWDEALMAVVALAVSLVPEGLPAVITITLAIGVQRMASRNAVIRRLPAVETLGATSVICSDKTGTLTRNEMTARRVVTVGETLIVEGSGYAPGADLLFPDTDPVDNAVLLLIRAGLLCNDARLRTDATAWHVEGDPMEGALVTLAMKAAFDPETERADWARSDEIPFDAAHRFMATLHSVSPAEHVVLVKGAPEAVLAMCARQEASDGATALDSGYWSDQIAQAAAQGERVLGFAMRHMPEGTARIDFPDVETGLTFLGIVGFIDPPREDAIAAIAECASAGIGVRMITGDHAATAKAIARQLGLGDDPAVLTGHDLDQLSGDDFAQAVRDTIVFARTSPEHKLRIVQALQAEGRVVAMTGDGVNDAPSLKQADVGIAMGVKGTEAAKEASEMVLMDDNFTSIVAAVHEGRTVHDNIRKVVGWTLPTNGGEALTVILAILFSFAMPMTPVQILWVNLILAATLGLALAFEPSEPEVMRRAPRRPDAGLLTPFILWRVIIVSIMFAAISLGVFFWALEQGRDLETARTMVVNTLVILEIFYLFSVRFLHMTSFTFTGVKGTTPVWIALAVVVTGQLAFTYLPIMNTIFGSRPLTFAEGALIVSLGAASFVLLEFEKRFVRDRFPDE
;
A
#
# COMPACT_ATOMS: atom_id res chain seq x y z
N MET A 1 15.01 33.66 18.71
CA MET A 1 14.89 32.39 19.45
C MET A 1 16.19 31.61 19.51
N HIS A 2 16.97 31.60 18.39
CA HIS A 2 18.30 30.97 18.31
C HIS A 2 19.38 31.69 19.11
N ASP A 3 19.18 32.97 19.33
CA ASP A 3 20.07 33.93 20.03
C ASP A 3 19.86 33.96 21.54
N ARG A 4 18.88 33.23 22.08
CA ARG A 4 18.50 33.26 23.50
C ARG A 4 18.82 31.93 24.18
N ASP A 5 19.16 32.03 25.46
CA ASP A 5 19.34 30.87 26.30
C ASP A 5 18.03 30.02 26.40
N ALA A 6 18.17 28.72 26.48
CA ALA A 6 17.05 27.78 26.53
C ALA A 6 16.06 28.09 27.66
N ALA A 7 16.58 28.42 28.86
CA ALA A 7 15.76 28.79 30.02
C ALA A 7 14.90 30.05 29.77
N HIS A 8 15.48 31.04 29.08
CA HIS A 8 14.77 32.25 28.71
C HIS A 8 13.65 32.01 27.71
N VAL A 9 13.87 31.08 26.73
CA VAL A 9 12.85 30.71 25.75
C VAL A 9 11.70 29.94 26.41
N VAL A 10 12.00 29.00 27.33
CA VAL A 10 10.98 28.30 28.11
C VAL A 10 10.11 29.28 28.90
N ALA A 11 10.72 30.25 29.56
CA ALA A 11 10.01 31.26 30.32
C ALA A 11 9.13 32.14 29.41
N ASN A 12 9.65 32.61 28.26
CA ASN A 12 8.92 33.41 27.28
C ASN A 12 7.69 32.71 26.71
N LEU A 13 7.79 31.40 26.55
CA LEU A 13 6.68 30.57 26.06
C LEU A 13 5.73 30.14 27.19
N ALA A 14 5.95 30.66 28.42
CA ALA A 14 5.18 30.30 29.62
C ALA A 14 4.98 28.76 29.72
N SER A 15 6.11 28.01 29.61
CA SER A 15 6.13 26.54 29.66
C SER A 15 7.12 26.08 30.74
N THR A 16 7.29 24.76 30.87
CA THR A 16 8.23 24.13 31.79
C THR A 16 9.02 23.04 31.08
N TYR A 17 10.16 22.59 31.65
CA TYR A 17 10.92 21.44 31.15
C TYR A 17 10.13 20.13 31.23
N GLN A 18 9.08 20.05 32.00
CA GLN A 18 8.16 18.91 32.11
C GLN A 18 6.98 19.00 31.12
N GLY A 19 6.97 20.03 30.29
CA GLY A 19 5.92 20.28 29.29
C GLY A 19 4.73 21.07 29.83
N LEU A 20 3.72 21.20 28.98
CA LEU A 20 2.46 21.86 29.30
C LEU A 20 1.51 20.90 30.02
N SER A 21 0.57 21.42 30.79
CA SER A 21 -0.59 20.63 31.22
C SER A 21 -1.53 20.35 30.04
N SER A 22 -2.27 19.26 30.10
CA SER A 22 -3.24 18.89 29.08
C SER A 22 -4.29 20.00 28.85
N SER A 23 -4.76 20.65 29.90
CA SER A 23 -5.70 21.77 29.83
C SER A 23 -5.13 23.01 29.15
N GLU A 24 -3.87 23.34 29.43
CA GLU A 24 -3.17 24.46 28.81
C GLU A 24 -2.90 24.20 27.33
N SER A 25 -2.51 22.97 26.98
CA SER A 25 -2.34 22.56 25.59
C SER A 25 -3.63 22.71 24.77
N GLU A 26 -4.79 22.29 25.30
CA GLU A 26 -6.09 22.47 24.66
C GLU A 26 -6.45 23.97 24.49
N ARG A 27 -6.16 24.79 25.50
CA ARG A 27 -6.39 26.24 25.42
C ARG A 27 -5.57 26.86 24.30
N ARG A 28 -4.27 26.50 24.22
CA ARG A 28 -3.37 26.99 23.15
C ARG A 28 -3.77 26.46 21.78
N PHE A 29 -4.24 25.24 21.69
CA PHE A 29 -4.75 24.67 20.43
C PHE A 29 -5.93 25.48 19.86
N ARG A 30 -6.85 25.90 20.73
CA ARG A 30 -7.96 26.80 20.31
C ARG A 30 -7.49 28.20 19.88
N GLN A 31 -6.37 28.67 20.43
CA GLN A 31 -5.81 30.01 20.13
C GLN A 31 -4.94 30.00 18.86
N HIS A 32 -4.09 28.99 18.67
CA HIS A 32 -3.11 28.93 17.57
C HIS A 32 -3.59 28.08 16.38
N GLY A 33 -4.61 27.25 16.57
CA GLY A 33 -5.08 26.31 15.56
C GLY A 33 -4.16 25.08 15.40
N PRO A 34 -4.45 24.21 14.41
CA PRO A 34 -3.68 23.00 14.17
C PRO A 34 -2.31 23.32 13.58
N ASN A 35 -1.30 22.53 13.99
CA ASN A 35 0.05 22.53 13.40
C ASN A 35 0.00 21.81 12.05
N SER A 36 -0.53 22.46 11.04
CA SER A 36 -0.60 21.96 9.68
C SER A 36 -0.38 23.09 8.68
N ILE A 37 0.33 22.81 7.61
CA ILE A 37 0.44 23.70 6.46
C ILE A 37 -0.77 23.37 5.58
N PRO A 38 -1.64 24.35 5.24
CA PRO A 38 -2.78 24.12 4.38
C PRO A 38 -2.28 23.58 3.03
N THR A 39 -2.55 22.31 2.75
CA THR A 39 -2.32 21.75 1.42
C THR A 39 -3.36 22.35 0.49
N GLY A 40 -2.97 23.36 -0.28
CA GLY A 40 -3.75 24.07 -1.30
C GLY A 40 -5.19 24.43 -0.87
N THR A 41 -5.58 25.67 -1.03
CA THR A 41 -6.99 26.03 -0.82
C THR A 41 -7.86 25.18 -1.71
N ARG A 42 -8.75 24.36 -1.14
CA ARG A 42 -9.83 23.71 -1.92
C ARG A 42 -10.45 24.77 -2.80
N ARG A 43 -10.42 24.57 -4.12
CA ARG A 43 -11.08 25.49 -5.06
C ARG A 43 -12.52 25.70 -4.59
N HIS A 44 -12.97 26.95 -4.57
CA HIS A 44 -14.34 27.25 -4.15
C HIS A 44 -15.31 26.34 -4.92
N PRO A 45 -16.32 25.72 -4.27
CA PRO A 45 -17.23 24.77 -4.93
C PRO A 45 -17.82 25.28 -6.24
N VAL A 46 -18.13 26.58 -6.31
CA VAL A 46 -18.65 27.22 -7.54
C VAL A 46 -17.59 27.23 -8.64
N LEU A 47 -16.32 27.54 -8.34
CA LEU A 47 -15.24 27.53 -9.35
C LEU A 47 -14.94 26.11 -9.84
N ARG A 48 -15.05 25.11 -8.95
CA ARG A 48 -14.94 23.70 -9.32
C ARG A 48 -16.09 23.27 -10.24
N PHE A 49 -17.32 23.62 -9.90
CA PHE A 49 -18.48 23.38 -10.74
C PHE A 49 -18.34 24.06 -12.12
N LEU A 50 -17.93 25.33 -12.17
CA LEU A 50 -17.68 26.02 -13.44
C LEU A 50 -16.51 25.41 -14.23
N GLY A 51 -15.55 24.77 -13.55
CA GLY A 51 -14.47 24.03 -14.21
C GLY A 51 -14.97 22.90 -15.10
N HIS A 52 -16.11 22.28 -14.78
CA HIS A 52 -16.70 21.23 -15.61
C HIS A 52 -17.17 21.74 -16.98
N PHE A 53 -17.45 23.03 -17.12
CA PHE A 53 -17.79 23.62 -18.41
C PHE A 53 -16.56 23.90 -19.28
N ASN A 54 -15.35 23.84 -18.77
CA ASN A 54 -14.11 24.03 -19.51
C ASN A 54 -13.65 22.74 -20.21
N ASN A 55 -14.47 22.25 -21.13
CA ASN A 55 -14.21 21.04 -21.90
C ASN A 55 -14.54 21.32 -23.38
N ALA A 56 -13.69 20.86 -24.30
CA ALA A 56 -13.84 21.05 -25.74
C ALA A 56 -15.19 20.55 -26.28
N LEU A 57 -15.70 19.43 -25.72
CA LEU A 57 -17.00 18.92 -26.14
C LEU A 57 -18.15 19.83 -25.66
N ILE A 58 -18.10 20.31 -24.43
CA ILE A 58 -19.15 21.24 -23.95
C ILE A 58 -19.15 22.53 -24.76
N TYR A 59 -17.99 23.03 -25.15
CA TYR A 59 -17.91 24.16 -26.06
C TYR A 59 -18.55 23.86 -27.41
N PHE A 60 -18.34 22.64 -27.92
CA PHE A 60 -18.99 22.21 -29.17
C PHE A 60 -20.51 22.07 -29.02
N LEU A 61 -20.97 21.48 -27.91
CA LEU A 61 -22.42 21.41 -27.62
C LEU A 61 -23.05 22.79 -27.44
N LEU A 62 -22.37 23.72 -26.77
CA LEU A 62 -22.84 25.10 -26.66
C LEU A 62 -22.88 25.81 -28.02
N ALA A 63 -21.90 25.56 -28.90
CA ALA A 63 -21.93 26.08 -30.27
C ALA A 63 -23.08 25.45 -31.08
N GLY A 64 -23.33 24.14 -30.92
CA GLY A 64 -24.47 23.44 -31.49
C GLY A 64 -25.81 23.97 -30.96
N ALA A 65 -25.93 24.24 -29.67
CA ALA A 65 -27.10 24.85 -29.06
C ALA A 65 -27.35 26.27 -29.59
N ALA A 66 -26.30 27.08 -29.76
CA ALA A 66 -26.38 28.42 -30.33
C ALA A 66 -26.85 28.39 -31.79
N ALA A 67 -26.34 27.45 -32.60
CA ALA A 67 -26.76 27.25 -33.97
C ALA A 67 -28.21 26.76 -34.03
N ALA A 68 -28.63 25.81 -33.21
CA ALA A 68 -30.02 25.36 -33.13
C ALA A 68 -30.96 26.49 -32.73
N ALA A 69 -30.56 27.36 -31.78
CA ALA A 69 -31.32 28.54 -31.40
C ALA A 69 -31.46 29.53 -32.55
N ALA A 70 -30.39 29.78 -33.31
CA ALA A 70 -30.42 30.68 -34.48
C ALA A 70 -31.31 30.17 -35.61
N LEU A 71 -31.46 28.83 -35.70
CA LEU A 71 -32.36 28.17 -36.67
C LEU A 71 -33.80 28.06 -36.18
N GLY A 72 -34.12 28.49 -34.96
CA GLY A 72 -35.46 28.44 -34.38
C GLY A 72 -35.82 27.09 -33.73
N HIS A 73 -34.87 26.15 -33.59
CA HIS A 73 -35.05 24.87 -32.90
C HIS A 73 -34.99 25.03 -31.39
N VAL A 74 -35.98 25.70 -30.78
CA VAL A 74 -35.97 26.07 -29.34
C VAL A 74 -35.94 24.87 -28.43
N ILE A 75 -36.65 23.78 -28.79
CA ILE A 75 -36.71 22.54 -27.99
C ILE A 75 -35.32 21.87 -27.95
N ASP A 76 -34.70 21.70 -29.12
CA ASP A 76 -33.36 21.09 -29.20
C ASP A 76 -32.32 21.92 -28.45
N THR A 77 -32.37 23.24 -28.58
CA THR A 77 -31.53 24.16 -27.79
C THR A 77 -31.70 23.97 -26.30
N GLY A 78 -32.92 23.93 -25.83
CA GLY A 78 -33.24 23.76 -24.41
C GLY A 78 -32.77 22.42 -23.87
N VAL A 79 -32.92 21.35 -24.65
CA VAL A 79 -32.46 20.00 -24.22
C VAL A 79 -30.94 19.90 -24.21
N ILE A 80 -30.26 20.42 -25.25
CA ILE A 80 -28.77 20.40 -25.25
C ILE A 80 -28.22 21.15 -24.03
N LEU A 81 -28.78 22.33 -23.72
CA LEU A 81 -28.38 23.10 -22.54
C LEU A 81 -28.69 22.37 -21.22
N ALA A 82 -29.84 21.70 -21.13
CA ALA A 82 -30.22 20.91 -19.96
C ALA A 82 -29.25 19.73 -19.76
N VAL A 83 -28.91 19.02 -20.83
CA VAL A 83 -27.93 17.89 -20.74
C VAL A 83 -26.55 18.39 -20.37
N VAL A 84 -26.07 19.51 -20.94
CA VAL A 84 -24.80 20.11 -20.55
C VAL A 84 -24.78 20.44 -19.04
N LEU A 85 -25.89 20.99 -18.52
CA LEU A 85 -26.04 21.30 -17.10
C LEU A 85 -26.04 20.01 -16.25
N VAL A 86 -26.78 18.99 -16.64
CA VAL A 86 -26.87 17.71 -15.92
C VAL A 86 -25.51 17.02 -15.93
N ASN A 87 -24.79 16.99 -17.06
CA ASN A 87 -23.43 16.45 -17.12
C ASN A 87 -22.47 17.18 -16.18
N ALA A 88 -22.52 18.51 -16.13
CA ALA A 88 -21.71 19.30 -15.20
C ALA A 88 -22.04 18.98 -13.73
N VAL A 89 -23.32 18.78 -13.39
CA VAL A 89 -23.76 18.39 -12.04
C VAL A 89 -23.27 16.98 -11.69
N VAL A 90 -23.45 16.01 -12.59
CA VAL A 90 -23.01 14.62 -12.39
C VAL A 90 -21.50 14.56 -12.22
N GLY A 91 -20.73 15.24 -13.10
CA GLY A 91 -19.28 15.34 -13.00
C GLY A 91 -18.81 15.94 -11.66
N PHE A 92 -19.45 17.04 -11.24
CA PHE A 92 -19.17 17.70 -9.96
C PHE A 92 -19.40 16.78 -8.75
N LEU A 93 -20.51 16.02 -8.75
CA LEU A 93 -20.82 15.08 -7.67
C LEU A 93 -19.88 13.88 -7.64
N GLN A 94 -19.51 13.35 -8.81
CA GLN A 94 -18.58 12.23 -8.93
C GLN A 94 -17.17 12.62 -8.48
N GLU A 95 -16.65 13.77 -8.93
CA GLU A 95 -15.35 14.29 -8.52
C GLU A 95 -15.31 14.55 -7.01
N GLY A 96 -16.38 15.15 -6.44
CA GLY A 96 -16.47 15.39 -5.01
C GLY A 96 -16.38 14.13 -4.18
N LYS A 97 -17.11 13.07 -4.54
CA LYS A 97 -17.05 11.78 -3.84
C LYS A 97 -15.66 11.12 -3.92
N ALA A 98 -14.99 11.24 -5.07
CA ALA A 98 -13.63 10.72 -5.22
C ALA A 98 -12.63 11.50 -4.35
N GLU A 99 -12.70 12.83 -4.31
CA GLU A 99 -11.86 13.65 -3.44
C GLU A 99 -12.07 13.36 -1.94
N ASP A 100 -13.33 13.22 -1.50
CA ASP A 100 -13.65 12.94 -0.10
C ASP A 100 -13.14 11.55 0.33
N ALA A 101 -13.25 10.54 -0.54
CA ALA A 101 -12.69 9.21 -0.28
C ALA A 101 -11.17 9.24 -0.12
N LEU A 102 -10.46 9.99 -0.98
CA LEU A 102 -9.01 10.16 -0.90
C LEU A 102 -8.57 10.97 0.33
N ALA A 103 -9.33 11.99 0.72
CA ALA A 103 -9.05 12.79 1.91
C ALA A 103 -9.18 11.98 3.21
N ALA A 104 -10.18 11.11 3.29
CA ALA A 104 -10.37 10.20 4.44
C ALA A 104 -9.16 9.29 4.65
N ILE A 105 -8.58 8.76 3.57
CA ILE A 105 -7.42 7.87 3.61
C ILE A 105 -6.15 8.60 4.06
N ARG A 106 -5.92 9.84 3.58
CA ARG A 106 -4.78 10.66 4.03
C ARG A 106 -4.75 10.87 5.54
N ASN A 107 -5.91 10.99 6.17
CA ASN A 107 -6.01 11.17 7.61
C ASN A 107 -5.65 9.90 8.42
N MET A 108 -5.61 8.72 7.80
CA MET A 108 -5.22 7.48 8.48
C MET A 108 -3.71 7.41 8.77
N ILE A 109 -2.88 8.16 8.04
CA ILE A 109 -1.41 8.20 8.19
C ILE A 109 -0.99 9.55 8.83
N ALA A 110 -1.79 10.13 9.71
CA ALA A 110 -1.41 11.37 10.35
C ALA A 110 -0.13 11.16 11.18
N PRO A 111 0.96 11.91 10.93
CA PRO A 111 2.20 11.77 11.68
C PRO A 111 1.97 12.09 13.16
N LYS A 112 2.64 11.33 14.04
CA LYS A 112 2.58 11.51 15.49
C LYS A 112 3.88 12.13 16.00
N ALA A 113 3.79 12.85 17.11
CA ALA A 113 4.93 13.42 17.81
C ALA A 113 4.96 12.93 19.25
N SER A 114 6.15 12.67 19.78
CA SER A 114 6.37 12.31 21.17
C SER A 114 6.56 13.59 22.00
N VAL A 115 5.67 13.84 22.93
CA VAL A 115 5.70 15.07 23.75
C VAL A 115 5.70 14.77 25.25
N LEU A 116 6.23 15.70 26.04
CA LEU A 116 6.03 15.71 27.48
C LEU A 116 4.83 16.60 27.82
N ARG A 117 3.80 16.01 28.41
CA ARG A 117 2.63 16.71 28.98
C ARG A 117 2.33 16.17 30.37
N ASP A 118 2.05 17.07 31.29
CA ASP A 118 1.86 16.72 32.72
C ASP A 118 3.05 15.89 33.31
N GLY A 119 4.27 16.12 32.81
CA GLY A 119 5.46 15.38 33.20
C GLY A 119 5.57 13.96 32.65
N LYS A 120 4.66 13.52 31.79
CA LYS A 120 4.64 12.18 31.19
C LYS A 120 4.89 12.24 29.67
N ARG A 121 5.60 11.24 29.15
CA ARG A 121 5.76 11.05 27.70
C ARG A 121 4.43 10.57 27.11
N VAL A 122 3.88 11.31 26.14
CA VAL A 122 2.62 11.01 25.46
C VAL A 122 2.84 11.17 23.96
N SER A 123 2.25 10.25 23.17
CA SER A 123 2.23 10.37 21.70
C SER A 123 0.95 11.10 21.28
N VAL A 124 1.11 12.22 20.56
CA VAL A 124 0.00 13.03 20.05
C VAL A 124 0.08 13.18 18.54
N PRO A 125 -1.04 13.36 17.83
CA PRO A 125 -1.00 13.74 16.41
C PRO A 125 -0.18 15.03 16.25
N GLN A 126 0.70 15.09 15.24
CA GLN A 126 1.53 16.28 14.96
C GLN A 126 0.69 17.54 14.82
N ALA A 127 -0.50 17.44 14.23
CA ALA A 127 -1.43 18.55 14.08
C ALA A 127 -1.88 19.17 15.42
N ASN A 128 -1.78 18.43 16.53
CA ASN A 128 -2.20 18.86 17.87
C ASN A 128 -1.06 19.51 18.69
N LEU A 129 0.11 19.73 18.06
CA LEU A 129 1.22 20.45 18.70
C LEU A 129 0.92 21.94 18.78
N VAL A 130 1.32 22.54 19.90
CA VAL A 130 1.13 23.96 20.16
C VAL A 130 2.44 24.61 20.63
N PRO A 131 2.64 25.90 20.42
CA PRO A 131 3.79 26.62 20.99
C PRO A 131 3.87 26.43 22.50
N GLY A 132 5.05 26.00 22.99
CA GLY A 132 5.29 25.65 24.38
C GLY A 132 5.26 24.17 24.70
N ASP A 133 4.82 23.27 23.78
CA ASP A 133 4.98 21.83 23.94
C ASP A 133 6.47 21.45 23.96
N VAL A 134 6.84 20.48 24.81
CA VAL A 134 8.18 19.90 24.85
C VAL A 134 8.16 18.60 24.08
N VAL A 135 8.92 18.57 22.96
CA VAL A 135 8.98 17.46 22.01
C VAL A 135 10.28 16.68 22.20
N LEU A 136 10.19 15.35 22.17
CA LEU A 136 11.34 14.44 22.10
C LEU A 136 11.51 14.00 20.66
N ILE A 137 12.76 14.05 20.16
CA ILE A 137 13.14 13.61 18.82
C ILE A 137 14.33 12.67 18.90
N GLU A 138 14.32 11.65 18.04
CA GLU A 138 15.37 10.64 17.94
C GLU A 138 15.69 10.30 16.47
N ALA A 139 16.78 9.58 16.22
CA ALA A 139 17.19 9.22 14.87
C ALA A 139 16.07 8.55 14.09
N GLY A 140 15.77 9.07 12.88
CA GLY A 140 14.67 8.62 12.03
C GLY A 140 13.38 9.41 12.19
N ASP A 141 13.26 10.26 13.20
CA ASP A 141 12.12 11.15 13.36
C ASP A 141 12.19 12.32 12.39
N ARG A 142 11.02 12.78 11.98
CA ARG A 142 10.86 14.07 11.35
C ARG A 142 10.56 15.12 12.41
N VAL A 143 11.27 16.25 12.39
CA VAL A 143 11.02 17.36 13.30
C VAL A 143 9.59 17.88 13.07
N PRO A 144 8.68 17.78 14.06
CA PRO A 144 7.24 17.96 13.82
C PRO A 144 6.79 19.44 13.81
N ALA A 145 7.59 20.34 14.32
CA ALA A 145 7.36 21.78 14.39
C ALA A 145 8.70 22.48 14.53
N ASP A 146 8.79 23.80 14.46
CA ASP A 146 10.05 24.48 14.73
C ASP A 146 10.34 24.47 16.24
N LEU A 147 11.49 23.88 16.60
CA LEU A 147 11.91 23.62 17.98
C LEU A 147 13.13 24.45 18.37
N ARG A 148 13.12 25.00 19.58
CA ARG A 148 14.34 25.43 20.27
C ARG A 148 14.86 24.28 21.11
N LEU A 149 16.07 23.82 20.85
CA LEU A 149 16.66 22.68 21.54
C LEU A 149 16.95 22.99 23.00
N LEU A 150 16.47 22.11 23.88
CA LEU A 150 16.70 22.14 25.34
C LEU A 150 17.79 21.13 25.74
N ARG A 151 17.91 20.03 24.97
CA ARG A 151 18.92 18.98 25.12
C ARG A 151 19.27 18.40 23.78
N ALA A 152 20.53 18.13 23.53
CA ALA A 152 21.02 17.45 22.33
C ALA A 152 22.13 16.46 22.73
N ARG A 153 22.05 15.21 22.26
CA ARG A 153 23.07 14.17 22.43
C ARG A 153 23.43 13.61 21.07
N SER A 154 24.59 13.91 20.57
CA SER A 154 25.08 13.52 19.24
C SER A 154 24.06 13.79 18.14
N LEU A 155 23.23 14.81 18.32
CA LEU A 155 22.10 15.14 17.44
C LEU A 155 22.61 15.77 16.16
N ARG A 156 22.28 15.12 15.01
CA ARG A 156 22.52 15.67 13.68
C ARG A 156 21.23 15.64 12.89
N ILE A 157 20.91 16.75 12.22
CA ILE A 157 19.65 16.91 11.48
C ILE A 157 19.99 17.24 10.02
N ASP A 158 19.37 16.50 9.11
CA ASP A 158 19.41 16.79 7.69
C ASP A 158 18.46 17.95 7.39
N GLU A 159 19.03 19.08 7.04
CA GLU A 159 18.31 20.33 6.74
C GLU A 159 18.39 20.69 5.24
N ALA A 160 18.76 19.75 4.37
CA ALA A 160 18.92 19.97 2.94
C ALA A 160 17.68 20.62 2.29
N ILE A 161 16.49 20.30 2.76
CA ILE A 161 15.22 20.84 2.26
C ILE A 161 15.09 22.37 2.50
N LEU A 162 15.80 22.91 3.49
CA LEU A 162 15.75 24.33 3.85
C LEU A 162 17.03 25.07 3.45
N THR A 163 18.19 24.42 3.53
CA THR A 163 19.51 25.05 3.37
C THR A 163 20.16 24.70 2.04
N GLY A 164 19.75 23.61 1.39
CA GLY A 164 20.41 23.05 0.20
C GLY A 164 21.71 22.28 0.50
N GLU A 165 22.14 22.24 1.78
CA GLU A 165 23.37 21.55 2.20
C GLU A 165 23.10 20.05 2.38
N SER A 166 23.88 19.20 1.72
CA SER A 166 23.70 17.74 1.76
C SER A 166 24.26 17.08 3.02
N VAL A 167 25.00 17.81 3.87
CA VAL A 167 25.60 17.27 5.10
C VAL A 167 24.74 17.61 6.29
N ALA A 168 24.37 16.58 7.07
CA ALA A 168 23.55 16.77 8.27
C ALA A 168 24.24 17.71 9.30
N ALA A 169 23.52 18.75 9.71
CA ALA A 169 23.99 19.77 10.63
C ALA A 169 24.08 19.23 12.06
N THR A 170 25.23 19.39 12.71
CA THR A 170 25.40 19.06 14.14
C THR A 170 24.68 20.11 14.98
N LYS A 171 23.85 19.67 15.92
CA LYS A 171 23.03 20.52 16.78
C LYS A 171 23.55 20.59 18.21
N HIS A 172 23.37 21.75 18.86
CA HIS A 172 23.71 21.99 20.24
C HIS A 172 22.67 22.92 20.91
N THR A 173 22.80 23.12 22.20
CA THR A 173 21.84 23.92 22.99
C THR A 173 22.26 25.38 23.19
N ASP A 174 23.52 25.74 22.91
CA ASP A 174 24.07 27.05 23.14
C ASP A 174 23.46 28.10 22.20
N PRO A 175 23.24 29.32 22.66
CA PRO A 175 22.78 30.41 21.80
C PRO A 175 23.73 30.66 20.63
N VAL A 176 23.15 31.09 19.50
CA VAL A 176 23.89 31.40 18.27
C VAL A 176 23.72 32.91 17.96
N ASP A 177 24.66 33.49 17.20
CA ASP A 177 24.63 34.90 16.83
C ASP A 177 23.26 35.32 16.28
N THR A 178 22.77 36.49 16.67
CA THR A 178 21.47 37.02 16.26
C THR A 178 21.33 37.12 14.74
N ASN A 179 22.43 37.36 14.02
CA ASN A 179 22.46 37.48 12.56
C ASN A 179 22.83 36.18 11.83
N ALA A 180 22.87 35.05 12.55
CA ALA A 180 23.23 33.74 11.94
C ALA A 180 22.26 33.38 10.82
N ALA A 181 22.83 32.94 9.69
CA ALA A 181 22.07 32.36 8.57
C ALA A 181 21.26 31.13 9.01
N LEU A 182 20.23 30.75 8.24
CA LEU A 182 19.31 29.69 8.64
C LEU A 182 20.04 28.36 8.96
N GLY A 183 21.00 27.95 8.13
CA GLY A 183 21.80 26.74 8.31
C GLY A 183 22.77 26.78 9.49
N ASP A 184 23.12 27.98 9.98
CA ASP A 184 24.02 28.16 11.11
C ASP A 184 23.29 28.26 12.46
N ARG A 185 21.95 28.28 12.46
CA ARG A 185 21.14 28.29 13.69
C ARG A 185 21.08 26.94 14.36
N ARG A 186 22.23 26.45 14.81
CA ARG A 186 22.43 25.10 15.33
C ARG A 186 21.70 24.79 16.65
N SER A 187 21.18 25.80 17.32
CA SER A 187 20.33 25.70 18.53
C SER A 187 18.85 25.46 18.20
N LEU A 188 18.47 25.46 16.93
CA LEU A 188 17.12 25.22 16.44
C LEU A 188 17.06 23.90 15.67
N ALA A 189 15.87 23.28 15.65
CA ALA A 189 15.49 22.21 14.73
C ALA A 189 14.23 22.64 14.00
N PHE A 190 14.22 22.56 12.68
CA PHE A 190 13.18 23.11 11.84
C PHE A 190 12.17 22.04 11.43
N SER A 191 10.90 22.41 11.41
CA SER A 191 9.81 21.57 10.96
C SER A 191 10.11 20.96 9.58
N GLY A 192 9.81 19.69 9.43
CA GLY A 192 9.97 18.98 8.15
C GLY A 192 11.36 18.46 7.86
N THR A 193 12.38 18.77 8.67
CA THR A 193 13.74 18.22 8.56
C THR A 193 13.85 16.85 9.23
N LEU A 194 14.86 16.06 8.87
CA LEU A 194 15.03 14.68 9.31
C LEU A 194 16.15 14.54 10.34
N VAL A 195 15.88 13.88 11.46
CA VAL A 195 16.94 13.54 12.45
C VAL A 195 17.77 12.38 11.90
N ALA A 196 18.99 12.68 11.46
CA ALA A 196 19.91 11.70 10.89
C ALA A 196 20.54 10.80 11.97
N THR A 197 20.97 11.37 13.10
CA THR A 197 21.57 10.62 14.20
C THR A 197 21.31 11.29 15.54
N GLY A 198 21.42 10.52 16.63
CA GLY A 198 21.34 11.03 18.01
C GLY A 198 19.89 11.25 18.47
N GLN A 199 19.78 11.99 19.58
CA GLN A 199 18.50 12.31 20.20
C GLN A 199 18.49 13.73 20.78
N GLY A 200 17.31 14.34 20.85
CA GLY A 200 17.15 15.69 21.37
C GLY A 200 15.80 15.90 22.05
N THR A 201 15.76 16.96 22.85
CA THR A 201 14.51 17.49 23.40
C THR A 201 14.44 18.95 23.03
N GLY A 202 13.32 19.41 22.50
CA GLY A 202 13.12 20.80 22.12
C GLY A 202 11.75 21.32 22.51
N ILE A 203 11.64 22.63 22.66
CA ILE A 203 10.36 23.31 22.90
C ILE A 203 9.84 23.92 21.60
N VAL A 204 8.58 23.69 21.30
CA VAL A 204 7.90 24.24 20.11
C VAL A 204 7.80 25.76 20.23
N TYR A 205 8.34 26.49 19.26
CA TYR A 205 8.20 27.94 19.22
C TYR A 205 7.35 28.44 18.03
N ALA A 206 7.23 27.65 16.97
CA ALA A 206 6.37 27.97 15.81
C ALA A 206 5.70 26.73 15.25
N THR A 207 4.47 26.88 14.76
CA THR A 207 3.63 25.80 14.20
C THR A 207 2.98 26.23 12.88
N GLY A 208 2.66 25.26 12.02
CA GLY A 208 1.95 25.47 10.76
C GLY A 208 2.63 26.49 9.82
N LEU A 209 1.89 27.48 9.35
CA LEU A 209 2.40 28.53 8.46
C LEU A 209 3.46 29.44 9.11
N GLN A 210 3.60 29.41 10.43
CA GLN A 210 4.60 30.22 11.14
C GLN A 210 5.98 29.53 11.17
N THR A 211 6.08 28.26 10.79
CA THR A 211 7.35 27.55 10.66
C THR A 211 8.13 28.05 9.45
N GLU A 212 9.46 27.83 9.42
CA GLU A 212 10.28 28.23 8.27
C GLU A 212 9.82 27.53 6.99
N ILE A 213 9.48 26.24 7.03
CA ILE A 213 8.92 25.52 5.87
C ILE A 213 7.51 26.02 5.49
N GLY A 214 6.72 26.44 6.48
CA GLY A 214 5.41 27.05 6.25
C GLY A 214 5.49 28.34 5.44
N ARG A 215 6.45 29.22 5.77
CA ARG A 215 6.71 30.46 5.03
C ARG A 215 7.16 30.21 3.59
N ILE A 216 8.01 29.19 3.38
CA ILE A 216 8.44 28.80 2.03
C ILE A 216 7.25 28.24 1.22
N SER A 217 6.40 27.43 1.84
CA SER A 217 5.21 26.86 1.19
C SER A 217 4.21 27.95 0.75
N GLU A 218 4.04 28.99 1.52
CA GLU A 218 3.19 30.13 1.16
C GLU A 218 3.72 30.89 -0.07
N LEU A 219 5.05 30.99 -0.23
CA LEU A 219 5.69 31.61 -1.39
C LEU A 219 5.59 30.75 -2.66
N LEU A 220 5.56 29.42 -2.53
CA LEU A 220 5.55 28.49 -3.66
C LEU A 220 4.15 28.20 -4.23
N GLY A 221 3.08 28.51 -3.52
CA GLY A 221 1.66 28.59 -3.95
C GLY A 221 1.16 27.54 -4.95
N GLY A 222 1.64 26.29 -4.91
CA GLY A 222 1.33 25.29 -5.92
C GLY A 222 0.61 24.06 -5.38
N VAL A 223 -0.57 23.79 -5.92
CA VAL A 223 -1.30 22.54 -5.76
C VAL A 223 -0.62 21.50 -6.65
N GLU A 224 0.02 20.48 -6.10
CA GLU A 224 0.36 19.30 -6.85
C GLU A 224 -0.93 18.59 -7.29
N GLU A 225 -1.21 18.58 -8.59
CA GLU A 225 -2.27 17.75 -9.16
C GLU A 225 -1.85 16.28 -9.04
N LEU A 226 -2.67 15.50 -8.36
CA LEU A 226 -2.50 14.05 -8.18
C LEU A 226 -2.82 13.30 -9.48
N THR A 227 -1.95 13.43 -10.49
CA THR A 227 -2.11 12.73 -11.77
C THR A 227 -1.27 11.46 -11.82
N THR A 228 -1.91 10.31 -12.04
CA THR A 228 -1.20 9.04 -12.27
C THR A 228 -0.69 8.93 -13.72
N PRO A 229 0.33 8.10 -14.01
CA PRO A 229 0.78 7.80 -15.37
C PRO A 229 -0.38 7.35 -16.25
N LEU A 230 -1.25 6.49 -15.72
CA LEU A 230 -2.46 6.00 -16.37
C LEU A 230 -3.43 7.15 -16.72
N LEU A 231 -3.75 8.00 -15.76
CA LEU A 231 -4.60 9.17 -16.00
C LEU A 231 -4.01 10.10 -17.06
N ARG A 232 -2.69 10.27 -17.05
CA ARG A 232 -1.99 11.04 -18.10
C ARG A 232 -2.07 10.37 -19.47
N GLN A 233 -1.96 9.04 -19.56
CA GLN A 233 -2.14 8.29 -20.81
C GLN A 233 -3.59 8.42 -21.32
N ILE A 234 -4.56 8.26 -20.44
CA ILE A 234 -5.99 8.37 -20.77
C ILE A 234 -6.34 9.79 -21.23
N ASN A 235 -5.86 10.82 -20.52
CA ASN A 235 -6.09 12.20 -20.92
C ASN A 235 -5.45 12.52 -22.28
N ARG A 236 -4.22 12.01 -22.54
CA ARG A 236 -3.57 12.12 -23.85
C ARG A 236 -4.35 11.37 -24.95
N PHE A 237 -4.81 10.16 -24.63
CA PHE A 237 -5.65 9.38 -25.53
C PHE A 237 -6.95 10.14 -25.82
N GLY A 238 -7.67 10.58 -24.79
CA GLY A 238 -8.90 11.36 -24.93
C GLY A 238 -8.70 12.61 -25.80
N GLN A 239 -7.64 13.39 -25.58
CA GLN A 239 -7.34 14.57 -26.39
C GLN A 239 -6.99 14.23 -27.85
N ARG A 240 -6.25 13.13 -28.09
CA ARG A 240 -5.97 12.69 -29.46
C ARG A 240 -7.23 12.20 -30.15
N PHE A 241 -8.02 11.39 -29.44
CA PHE A 241 -9.27 10.85 -29.94
C PHE A 241 -10.28 11.98 -30.25
N THR A 242 -10.44 12.95 -29.35
CA THR A 242 -11.30 14.13 -29.58
C THR A 242 -10.86 14.92 -30.82
N ARG A 243 -9.55 15.16 -30.98
CA ARG A 243 -9.06 15.83 -32.21
C ARG A 243 -9.37 15.04 -33.49
N PHE A 244 -9.21 13.72 -33.46
CA PHE A 244 -9.54 12.82 -34.54
C PHE A 244 -11.04 12.84 -34.85
N ALA A 245 -11.89 12.81 -33.81
CA ALA A 245 -13.34 12.88 -33.92
C ALA A 245 -13.78 14.19 -34.56
N PHE A 246 -13.24 15.34 -34.15
CA PHE A 246 -13.55 16.63 -34.75
C PHE A 246 -13.09 16.76 -36.20
N ALA A 247 -11.90 16.25 -36.54
CA ALA A 247 -11.40 16.23 -37.91
C ALA A 247 -12.30 15.37 -38.80
N GLY A 248 -12.68 14.17 -38.33
CA GLY A 248 -13.61 13.28 -39.02
C GLY A 248 -15.00 13.90 -39.21
N ALA A 249 -15.51 14.54 -38.14
CA ALA A 249 -16.78 15.25 -38.17
C ALA A 249 -16.77 16.39 -39.21
N ALA A 250 -15.69 17.19 -39.26
CA ALA A 250 -15.56 18.25 -40.27
C ALA A 250 -15.49 17.70 -41.69
N VAL A 251 -14.76 16.59 -41.91
CA VAL A 251 -14.72 15.92 -43.24
C VAL A 251 -16.11 15.41 -43.61
N LEU A 252 -16.82 14.78 -42.70
CA LEU A 252 -18.18 14.28 -42.96
C LEU A 252 -19.19 15.41 -43.18
N PHE A 253 -19.04 16.55 -42.51
CA PHE A 253 -19.84 17.74 -42.77
C PHE A 253 -19.68 18.22 -44.20
N VAL A 254 -18.43 18.42 -44.66
CA VAL A 254 -18.13 18.83 -46.03
C VAL A 254 -18.64 17.79 -47.02
N PHE A 255 -18.46 16.51 -46.76
CA PHE A 255 -18.96 15.42 -47.59
C PHE A 255 -20.50 15.43 -47.68
N ALA A 256 -21.20 15.59 -46.54
CA ALA A 256 -22.67 15.63 -46.50
C ALA A 256 -23.23 16.78 -47.35
N VAL A 257 -22.69 17.99 -47.19
CA VAL A 257 -23.16 19.18 -47.91
C VAL A 257 -22.81 19.13 -49.40
N THR A 258 -21.54 18.79 -49.73
CA THR A 258 -21.04 18.91 -51.12
C THR A 258 -21.36 17.72 -51.99
N LEU A 259 -21.32 16.50 -51.47
CA LEU A 259 -21.48 15.25 -52.25
C LEU A 259 -22.85 14.58 -52.03
N ARG A 260 -23.51 14.80 -50.92
CA ARG A 260 -24.80 14.19 -50.60
C ARG A 260 -25.99 15.17 -50.66
N GLY A 261 -25.72 16.48 -50.81
CA GLY A 261 -26.74 17.48 -50.98
C GLY A 261 -27.59 17.78 -49.73
N TYR A 262 -27.05 17.45 -48.52
CA TYR A 262 -27.73 17.84 -47.29
C TYR A 262 -27.81 19.37 -47.19
N GLN A 263 -28.90 19.86 -46.62
CA GLN A 263 -28.92 21.25 -46.19
C GLN A 263 -27.86 21.43 -45.07
N TRP A 264 -27.24 22.60 -45.01
CA TRP A 264 -26.15 22.86 -44.07
C TRP A 264 -26.53 22.68 -42.59
N ASP A 265 -27.81 22.99 -42.26
CA ASP A 265 -28.40 22.80 -40.92
C ASP A 265 -28.60 21.32 -40.57
N GLU A 266 -29.13 20.52 -41.51
CA GLU A 266 -29.24 19.07 -41.34
C GLU A 266 -27.85 18.40 -41.16
N ALA A 267 -26.90 18.80 -42.01
CA ALA A 267 -25.52 18.33 -41.92
C ALA A 267 -24.86 18.71 -40.58
N LEU A 268 -25.12 19.92 -40.07
CA LEU A 268 -24.62 20.38 -38.78
C LEU A 268 -25.19 19.54 -37.65
N MET A 269 -26.50 19.30 -37.63
CA MET A 269 -27.13 18.46 -36.59
C MET A 269 -26.65 17.01 -36.65
N ALA A 270 -26.41 16.45 -37.82
CA ALA A 270 -25.83 15.12 -37.97
C ALA A 270 -24.40 15.03 -37.45
N VAL A 271 -23.59 16.06 -37.68
CA VAL A 271 -22.22 16.14 -37.15
C VAL A 271 -22.20 16.38 -35.64
N VAL A 272 -23.17 17.14 -35.10
CA VAL A 272 -23.36 17.27 -33.64
C VAL A 272 -23.68 15.91 -33.03
N ALA A 273 -24.59 15.14 -33.63
CA ALA A 273 -24.91 13.79 -33.20
C ALA A 273 -23.70 12.88 -33.19
N LEU A 274 -22.87 12.92 -34.23
CA LEU A 274 -21.64 12.16 -34.34
C LEU A 274 -20.62 12.55 -33.24
N ALA A 275 -20.41 13.84 -33.01
CA ALA A 275 -19.45 14.31 -32.00
C ALA A 275 -19.87 13.89 -30.58
N VAL A 276 -21.16 13.91 -30.30
CA VAL A 276 -21.72 13.46 -29.02
C VAL A 276 -21.51 11.94 -28.82
N SER A 277 -21.77 11.13 -29.87
CA SER A 277 -21.62 9.67 -29.77
C SER A 277 -20.17 9.22 -29.65
N LEU A 278 -19.21 9.97 -30.22
CA LEU A 278 -17.81 9.58 -30.20
C LEU A 278 -17.10 9.85 -28.87
N VAL A 279 -17.46 10.87 -28.09
CA VAL A 279 -16.66 11.28 -26.92
C VAL A 279 -17.11 10.59 -25.65
N PRO A 280 -16.25 9.75 -25.02
CA PRO A 280 -16.58 9.05 -23.80
C PRO A 280 -16.45 9.97 -22.57
N GLU A 281 -17.43 10.83 -22.33
CA GLU A 281 -17.41 11.87 -21.29
C GLU A 281 -17.23 11.32 -19.86
N GLY A 282 -17.85 10.17 -19.55
CA GLY A 282 -17.81 9.56 -18.23
C GLY A 282 -16.50 8.83 -17.89
N LEU A 283 -15.68 8.49 -18.89
CA LEU A 283 -14.54 7.59 -18.73
C LEU A 283 -13.49 8.09 -17.71
N PRO A 284 -13.01 9.35 -17.74
CA PRO A 284 -12.04 9.83 -16.74
C PRO A 284 -12.60 9.81 -15.31
N ALA A 285 -13.87 10.17 -15.13
CA ALA A 285 -14.52 10.17 -13.83
C ALA A 285 -14.67 8.74 -13.26
N VAL A 286 -15.12 7.79 -14.08
CA VAL A 286 -15.25 6.38 -13.67
C VAL A 286 -13.91 5.77 -13.30
N ILE A 287 -12.83 6.09 -14.04
CA ILE A 287 -11.49 5.63 -13.72
C ILE A 287 -11.00 6.19 -12.39
N THR A 288 -11.21 7.49 -12.14
CA THR A 288 -10.85 8.11 -10.87
C THR A 288 -11.61 7.46 -9.70
N ILE A 289 -12.88 7.18 -9.87
CA ILE A 289 -13.70 6.46 -8.87
C ILE A 289 -13.18 5.03 -8.68
N THR A 290 -12.83 4.32 -9.76
CA THR A 290 -12.27 2.96 -9.68
C THR A 290 -10.98 2.94 -8.87
N LEU A 291 -10.07 3.90 -9.11
CA LEU A 291 -8.86 4.07 -8.31
C LEU A 291 -9.17 4.36 -6.85
N ALA A 292 -10.11 5.26 -6.57
CA ALA A 292 -10.51 5.60 -5.20
C ALA A 292 -11.10 4.39 -4.44
N ILE A 293 -11.93 3.57 -5.08
CA ILE A 293 -12.46 2.33 -4.53
C ILE A 293 -11.33 1.34 -4.24
N GLY A 294 -10.36 1.19 -5.15
CA GLY A 294 -9.19 0.35 -4.95
C GLY A 294 -8.37 0.76 -3.74
N VAL A 295 -8.08 2.07 -3.60
CA VAL A 295 -7.37 2.61 -2.44
C VAL A 295 -8.15 2.35 -1.14
N GLN A 296 -9.47 2.53 -1.15
CA GLN A 296 -10.31 2.24 0.02
C GLN A 296 -10.28 0.75 0.41
N ARG A 297 -10.32 -0.16 -0.57
CA ARG A 297 -10.22 -1.61 -0.33
C ARG A 297 -8.84 -2.01 0.20
N MET A 298 -7.75 -1.42 -0.35
CA MET A 298 -6.39 -1.63 0.14
C MET A 298 -6.26 -1.14 1.60
N ALA A 299 -6.77 0.05 1.91
CA ALA A 299 -6.75 0.60 3.26
C ALA A 299 -7.53 -0.26 4.27
N SER A 300 -8.68 -0.84 3.86
CA SER A 300 -9.44 -1.78 4.71
C SER A 300 -8.69 -3.09 4.99
N ARG A 301 -7.61 -3.37 4.24
CA ARG A 301 -6.68 -4.49 4.41
C ARG A 301 -5.31 -4.04 4.90
N ASN A 302 -5.26 -2.97 5.69
CA ASN A 302 -4.07 -2.41 6.32
C ASN A 302 -2.99 -1.87 5.37
N ALA A 303 -3.26 -1.78 4.07
CA ALA A 303 -2.34 -1.23 3.07
C ALA A 303 -2.78 0.19 2.68
N VAL A 304 -2.17 1.21 3.27
CA VAL A 304 -2.56 2.62 3.05
C VAL A 304 -1.68 3.25 1.97
N ILE A 305 -2.30 3.66 0.89
CA ILE A 305 -1.65 4.28 -0.26
C ILE A 305 -1.44 5.78 -0.01
N ARG A 306 -0.20 6.23 -0.12
CA ARG A 306 0.17 7.64 -0.01
C ARG A 306 0.14 8.36 -1.35
N ARG A 307 0.48 7.67 -2.44
CA ARG A 307 0.52 8.20 -3.80
C ARG A 307 -0.31 7.32 -4.74
N LEU A 308 -1.30 7.91 -5.41
CA LEU A 308 -2.22 7.18 -6.31
C LEU A 308 -1.54 6.33 -7.39
N PRO A 309 -0.40 6.76 -7.99
CA PRO A 309 0.29 5.93 -8.99
C PRO A 309 0.65 4.52 -8.50
N ALA A 310 0.89 4.36 -7.19
CA ALA A 310 1.25 3.07 -6.61
C ALA A 310 0.16 1.99 -6.81
N VAL A 311 -1.12 2.37 -6.87
CA VAL A 311 -2.23 1.42 -7.10
C VAL A 311 -2.06 0.68 -8.42
N GLU A 312 -1.69 1.42 -9.45
CA GLU A 312 -1.46 0.87 -10.79
C GLU A 312 -0.19 0.01 -10.82
N THR A 313 0.89 0.51 -10.22
CA THR A 313 2.20 -0.14 -10.20
C THR A 313 2.16 -1.43 -9.38
N LEU A 314 1.44 -1.44 -8.24
CA LEU A 314 1.21 -2.66 -7.45
C LEU A 314 0.59 -3.79 -8.28
N GLY A 315 -0.40 -3.47 -9.12
CA GLY A 315 -1.02 -4.45 -10.01
C GLY A 315 -0.07 -5.03 -11.07
N ALA A 316 1.05 -4.36 -11.35
CA ALA A 316 2.10 -4.80 -12.28
C ALA A 316 3.32 -5.39 -11.58
N THR A 317 3.37 -5.42 -10.25
CA THR A 317 4.52 -5.90 -9.47
C THR A 317 4.91 -7.30 -9.90
N SER A 318 6.19 -7.48 -10.23
CA SER A 318 6.77 -8.74 -10.66
C SER A 318 7.81 -9.30 -9.68
N VAL A 319 8.35 -8.44 -8.81
CA VAL A 319 9.29 -8.83 -7.74
C VAL A 319 8.97 -8.04 -6.47
N ILE A 320 8.94 -8.73 -5.34
CA ILE A 320 8.84 -8.12 -4.02
C ILE A 320 10.15 -8.39 -3.27
N CYS A 321 10.92 -7.34 -2.99
CA CYS A 321 12.09 -7.37 -2.13
C CYS A 321 11.65 -7.06 -0.71
N SER A 322 11.68 -8.05 0.18
CA SER A 322 11.21 -7.90 1.56
C SER A 322 12.34 -7.99 2.56
N ASP A 323 12.35 -7.08 3.54
CA ASP A 323 13.14 -7.28 4.75
C ASP A 323 12.59 -8.51 5.51
N LYS A 324 13.48 -9.24 6.16
CA LYS A 324 13.11 -10.44 6.93
C LYS A 324 12.39 -10.09 8.22
N THR A 325 13.06 -9.25 9.05
CA THR A 325 12.73 -9.09 10.47
C THR A 325 11.43 -8.28 10.66
N GLY A 326 10.46 -8.89 11.32
CA GLY A 326 9.18 -8.23 11.64
C GLY A 326 8.21 -8.08 10.47
N THR A 327 8.62 -8.45 9.24
CA THR A 327 7.78 -8.48 8.03
C THR A 327 7.44 -9.92 7.64
N LEU A 328 8.46 -10.73 7.37
CA LEU A 328 8.32 -12.16 7.07
C LEU A 328 8.34 -13.03 8.33
N THR A 329 8.94 -12.52 9.39
CA THR A 329 9.04 -13.18 10.70
C THR A 329 8.26 -12.40 11.75
N ARG A 330 8.01 -13.03 12.90
CA ARG A 330 7.24 -12.43 14.01
C ARG A 330 8.00 -11.34 14.76
N ASN A 331 9.33 -11.30 14.64
CA ASN A 331 10.23 -10.49 15.45
C ASN A 331 10.08 -10.80 16.95
N GLU A 332 9.81 -12.05 17.24
CA GLU A 332 9.69 -12.62 18.58
C GLU A 332 10.70 -13.76 18.71
N MET A 333 11.74 -13.55 19.48
CA MET A 333 12.69 -14.63 19.71
C MET A 333 12.01 -15.76 20.48
N THR A 334 12.19 -16.99 19.99
CA THR A 334 11.63 -18.20 20.61
C THR A 334 12.75 -19.19 20.84
N ALA A 335 12.85 -19.72 22.07
CA ALA A 335 13.73 -20.86 22.36
C ALA A 335 13.20 -22.10 21.63
N ARG A 336 14.02 -22.68 20.74
CA ARG A 336 13.62 -23.81 19.87
C ARG A 336 14.26 -25.12 20.30
N ARG A 337 15.44 -25.03 20.93
CA ARG A 337 16.23 -26.19 21.26
C ARG A 337 16.98 -25.96 22.57
N VAL A 338 17.00 -26.96 23.41
CA VAL A 338 17.88 -27.05 24.61
C VAL A 338 18.77 -28.27 24.45
N VAL A 339 20.10 -28.10 24.56
CA VAL A 339 21.07 -29.20 24.40
C VAL A 339 21.94 -29.28 25.64
N THR A 340 21.94 -30.44 26.24
CA THR A 340 22.85 -30.86 27.32
C THR A 340 23.73 -32.04 26.88
N VAL A 341 24.58 -32.56 27.73
CA VAL A 341 25.34 -33.76 27.43
C VAL A 341 24.39 -34.96 27.35
N GLY A 342 24.24 -35.52 26.18
CA GLY A 342 23.42 -36.73 25.95
C GLY A 342 21.94 -36.47 25.67
N GLU A 343 21.43 -35.24 25.83
CA GLU A 343 20.01 -34.94 25.54
C GLU A 343 19.86 -33.67 24.69
N THR A 344 18.97 -33.77 23.73
CA THR A 344 18.52 -32.62 22.91
C THR A 344 17.01 -32.53 22.97
N LEU A 345 16.49 -31.44 23.58
CA LEU A 345 15.09 -31.17 23.73
C LEU A 345 14.65 -30.15 22.70
N ILE A 346 13.61 -30.47 21.94
CA ILE A 346 12.96 -29.52 20.99
C ILE A 346 11.80 -28.87 21.71
N VAL A 347 11.79 -27.54 21.72
CA VAL A 347 10.74 -26.71 22.35
C VAL A 347 9.70 -26.34 21.31
N GLU A 348 8.47 -26.72 21.55
CA GLU A 348 7.33 -26.42 20.67
C GLU A 348 6.69 -25.05 20.99
N GLY A 349 5.93 -24.53 20.01
CA GLY A 349 5.26 -23.25 20.09
C GLY A 349 6.12 -22.07 19.65
N SER A 350 5.55 -20.87 19.66
CA SER A 350 6.22 -19.63 19.25
C SER A 350 5.71 -18.44 20.06
N GLY A 351 6.55 -17.40 20.20
CA GLY A 351 6.25 -16.19 20.94
C GLY A 351 6.47 -16.33 22.45
N TYR A 352 5.99 -15.33 23.20
CA TYR A 352 6.26 -15.21 24.63
C TYR A 352 5.18 -15.79 25.55
N ALA A 353 4.07 -16.30 24.98
CA ALA A 353 3.08 -17.00 25.77
C ALA A 353 3.62 -18.36 26.23
N PRO A 354 3.62 -18.67 27.52
CA PRO A 354 4.15 -19.96 28.00
C PRO A 354 3.31 -21.16 27.54
N GLY A 355 2.07 -20.94 27.07
CA GLY A 355 1.17 -22.01 26.63
C GLY A 355 0.57 -22.80 27.78
N ALA A 356 -0.31 -23.77 27.44
CA ALA A 356 -0.89 -24.70 28.39
C ALA A 356 -0.10 -26.02 28.52
N ASP A 357 0.75 -26.31 27.52
CA ASP A 357 1.49 -27.56 27.47
C ASP A 357 2.83 -27.38 28.18
N LEU A 358 3.05 -28.16 29.21
CA LEU A 358 4.34 -28.25 29.91
C LEU A 358 5.39 -28.85 28.96
N LEU A 359 6.60 -28.36 29.07
CA LEU A 359 7.75 -28.86 28.30
C LEU A 359 8.00 -30.35 28.57
N PHE A 360 7.66 -30.78 29.80
CA PHE A 360 7.82 -32.15 30.30
C PHE A 360 6.45 -32.72 30.68
N PRO A 361 5.93 -33.76 30.02
CA PRO A 361 4.75 -34.48 30.49
C PRO A 361 5.09 -35.19 31.84
N ASP A 362 4.13 -35.23 32.74
CA ASP A 362 4.27 -35.74 34.15
C ASP A 362 4.81 -37.21 34.28
N THR A 363 5.16 -37.86 33.18
CA THR A 363 5.47 -39.28 33.16
C THR A 363 6.96 -39.66 33.10
N ASP A 364 7.86 -38.71 32.74
CA ASP A 364 9.29 -39.00 32.61
C ASP A 364 10.14 -38.18 33.57
N PRO A 365 11.11 -38.74 34.28
CA PRO A 365 12.07 -38.01 35.10
C PRO A 365 12.91 -37.09 34.21
N VAL A 366 12.77 -35.80 34.42
CA VAL A 366 13.53 -34.78 33.68
C VAL A 366 14.99 -34.80 34.16
N ASP A 367 15.93 -34.69 33.22
CA ASP A 367 17.35 -34.60 33.52
C ASP A 367 17.65 -33.32 34.33
N ASN A 368 18.30 -33.48 35.48
CA ASN A 368 18.72 -32.35 36.32
C ASN A 368 19.62 -31.36 35.56
N ALA A 369 20.41 -31.79 34.62
CA ALA A 369 21.26 -30.94 33.79
C ALA A 369 20.41 -29.98 32.93
N VAL A 370 19.27 -30.46 32.37
CA VAL A 370 18.32 -29.63 31.60
C VAL A 370 17.67 -28.58 32.51
N LEU A 371 17.18 -28.98 33.69
CA LEU A 371 16.56 -28.05 34.64
C LEU A 371 17.54 -26.97 35.10
N LEU A 372 18.80 -27.36 35.34
CA LEU A 372 19.85 -26.44 35.75
C LEU A 372 20.20 -25.44 34.65
N LEU A 373 20.28 -25.91 33.39
CA LEU A 373 20.50 -25.04 32.24
C LEU A 373 19.36 -24.01 32.08
N ILE A 374 18.10 -24.44 32.19
CA ILE A 374 16.91 -23.57 32.07
C ILE A 374 16.90 -22.54 33.22
N ARG A 375 17.21 -22.99 34.46
CA ARG A 375 17.34 -22.11 35.63
C ARG A 375 18.43 -21.06 35.41
N ALA A 376 19.62 -21.47 34.94
CA ALA A 376 20.70 -20.54 34.62
C ALA A 376 20.25 -19.49 33.56
N GLY A 377 19.48 -19.89 32.56
CA GLY A 377 18.89 -18.99 31.57
C GLY A 377 17.87 -17.98 32.15
N LEU A 378 17.11 -18.39 33.19
CA LEU A 378 16.15 -17.55 33.89
C LEU A 378 16.83 -16.55 34.84
N LEU A 379 17.87 -16.98 35.55
CA LEU A 379 18.50 -16.20 36.61
C LEU A 379 19.59 -15.24 36.07
N CYS A 380 20.40 -15.68 35.11
CA CYS A 380 21.36 -14.81 34.41
C CYS A 380 20.65 -14.01 33.33
N ASN A 381 19.72 -13.11 33.72
CA ASN A 381 18.73 -12.53 32.85
C ASN A 381 18.11 -11.26 33.43
N ASP A 382 17.95 -10.20 32.66
CA ASP A 382 17.37 -8.93 33.09
C ASP A 382 15.95 -8.69 32.59
N ALA A 383 15.47 -9.52 31.64
CA ALA A 383 14.15 -9.35 31.05
C ALA A 383 13.03 -9.80 32.00
N ARG A 384 11.86 -9.20 31.80
CA ARG A 384 10.60 -9.57 32.45
C ARG A 384 9.50 -9.76 31.42
N LEU A 385 8.63 -10.72 31.68
CA LEU A 385 7.40 -10.89 30.90
C LEU A 385 6.24 -10.17 31.59
N ARG A 386 5.48 -9.43 30.80
CA ARG A 386 4.20 -8.85 31.23
C ARG A 386 3.08 -9.33 30.30
N THR A 387 1.91 -9.52 30.90
CA THR A 387 0.70 -9.83 30.13
C THR A 387 -0.28 -8.68 30.26
N ASP A 388 -0.85 -8.28 29.14
CA ASP A 388 -2.08 -7.51 29.12
C ASP A 388 -3.27 -8.42 28.76
N ALA A 389 -4.47 -7.85 28.56
CA ALA A 389 -5.67 -8.63 28.28
C ALA A 389 -5.60 -9.46 26.97
N THR A 390 -4.61 -9.22 26.10
CA THR A 390 -4.55 -9.75 24.74
C THR A 390 -3.24 -10.45 24.39
N ALA A 391 -2.10 -10.07 24.99
CA ALA A 391 -0.79 -10.58 24.60
C ALA A 391 0.23 -10.57 25.76
N TRP A 392 1.31 -11.36 25.58
CA TRP A 392 2.49 -11.34 26.42
C TRP A 392 3.55 -10.44 25.78
N HIS A 393 4.17 -9.59 26.59
CA HIS A 393 5.18 -8.62 26.17
C HIS A 393 6.47 -8.81 26.97
N VAL A 394 7.61 -8.59 26.31
CA VAL A 394 8.93 -8.59 26.95
C VAL A 394 9.32 -7.16 27.31
N GLU A 395 9.72 -6.95 28.56
CA GLU A 395 10.49 -5.79 28.99
C GLU A 395 11.95 -6.23 29.12
N GLY A 396 12.81 -5.75 28.21
CA GLY A 396 14.22 -6.13 28.11
C GLY A 396 14.59 -6.72 26.75
N ASP A 397 15.68 -7.48 26.71
CA ASP A 397 16.17 -8.13 25.50
C ASP A 397 15.24 -9.28 25.05
N PRO A 398 14.90 -9.39 23.74
CA PRO A 398 14.02 -10.44 23.22
C PRO A 398 14.51 -11.88 23.45
N MET A 399 15.82 -12.14 23.40
CA MET A 399 16.36 -13.49 23.67
C MET A 399 16.24 -13.83 25.14
N GLU A 400 16.46 -12.84 26.02
CA GLU A 400 16.24 -12.99 27.45
C GLU A 400 14.77 -13.26 27.79
N GLY A 401 13.83 -12.56 27.11
CA GLY A 401 12.41 -12.85 27.24
C GLY A 401 12.06 -14.29 26.85
N ALA A 402 12.69 -14.81 25.77
CA ALA A 402 12.52 -16.21 25.36
C ALA A 402 13.02 -17.21 26.41
N LEU A 403 14.07 -16.88 27.14
CA LEU A 403 14.58 -17.72 28.27
C LEU A 403 13.59 -17.72 29.44
N VAL A 404 12.97 -16.58 29.76
CA VAL A 404 11.93 -16.53 30.79
C VAL A 404 10.72 -17.38 30.35
N THR A 405 10.30 -17.28 29.08
CA THR A 405 9.21 -18.12 28.53
C THR A 405 9.57 -19.61 28.60
N LEU A 406 10.81 -19.98 28.28
CA LEU A 406 11.32 -21.36 28.37
C LEU A 406 11.22 -21.88 29.81
N ALA A 407 11.63 -21.08 30.77
CA ALA A 407 11.55 -21.44 32.19
C ALA A 407 10.09 -21.63 32.65
N MET A 408 9.19 -20.76 32.23
CA MET A 408 7.75 -20.91 32.55
C MET A 408 7.15 -22.17 31.91
N LYS A 409 7.56 -22.54 30.71
CA LYS A 409 7.20 -23.83 30.05
C LYS A 409 7.72 -25.03 30.81
N ALA A 410 8.85 -24.90 31.47
CA ALA A 410 9.42 -25.93 32.37
C ALA A 410 8.84 -25.88 33.79
N ALA A 411 7.73 -25.19 33.97
CA ALA A 411 7.01 -25.03 35.26
C ALA A 411 7.79 -24.26 36.35
N PHE A 412 8.82 -23.49 36.00
CA PHE A 412 9.44 -22.56 36.93
C PHE A 412 8.55 -21.30 37.10
N ASP A 413 8.38 -20.85 38.33
CA ASP A 413 7.85 -19.52 38.62
C ASP A 413 8.99 -18.50 38.72
N PRO A 414 9.08 -17.53 37.74
CA PRO A 414 10.22 -16.61 37.69
C PRO A 414 10.43 -15.77 38.95
N GLU A 415 9.38 -15.40 39.65
CA GLU A 415 9.50 -14.57 40.85
C GLU A 415 9.99 -15.42 42.07
N THR A 416 9.51 -16.64 42.22
CA THR A 416 9.96 -17.59 43.23
C THR A 416 11.42 -17.97 43.02
N GLU A 417 11.82 -18.35 41.82
CA GLU A 417 13.21 -18.71 41.49
C GLU A 417 14.19 -17.56 41.77
N ARG A 418 13.81 -16.31 41.40
CA ARG A 418 14.64 -15.13 41.69
C ARG A 418 14.71 -14.78 43.15
N ALA A 419 13.71 -15.14 43.97
CA ALA A 419 13.73 -14.95 45.40
C ALA A 419 14.61 -16.01 46.08
N ASP A 420 14.52 -17.27 45.64
CA ASP A 420 15.28 -18.39 46.22
C ASP A 420 16.77 -18.32 45.85
N TRP A 421 17.09 -17.80 44.66
CA TRP A 421 18.46 -17.58 44.14
C TRP A 421 18.72 -16.06 44.05
N ALA A 422 18.81 -15.38 45.15
CA ALA A 422 18.93 -13.92 45.16
C ALA A 422 20.25 -13.45 44.51
N ARG A 423 20.12 -12.58 43.47
CA ARG A 423 21.28 -11.97 42.81
C ARG A 423 21.96 -11.00 43.74
N SER A 424 23.27 -11.17 43.96
CA SER A 424 24.10 -10.30 44.83
C SER A 424 25.03 -9.38 44.04
N ASP A 425 25.53 -9.79 42.88
CA ASP A 425 26.41 -8.99 42.04
C ASP A 425 26.35 -9.46 40.57
N GLU A 426 26.89 -8.65 39.62
CA GLU A 426 26.86 -8.98 38.19
C GLU A 426 28.04 -8.38 37.41
N ILE A 427 28.40 -9.04 36.30
CA ILE A 427 29.15 -8.48 35.17
C ILE A 427 28.17 -8.34 34.01
N PRO A 428 27.78 -7.09 33.65
CA PRO A 428 26.81 -6.85 32.59
C PRO A 428 27.32 -7.33 31.23
N PHE A 429 26.39 -7.61 30.31
CA PHE A 429 26.77 -7.97 28.96
C PHE A 429 27.49 -6.80 28.24
N ASP A 430 28.61 -7.12 27.59
CA ASP A 430 29.31 -6.21 26.70
C ASP A 430 29.77 -6.96 25.44
N ALA A 431 29.67 -6.30 24.27
CA ALA A 431 30.04 -6.85 22.97
C ALA A 431 31.55 -7.19 22.87
N ALA A 432 32.40 -6.56 23.69
CA ALA A 432 33.84 -6.81 23.69
C ALA A 432 34.17 -8.17 24.28
N HIS A 433 33.54 -8.56 25.38
CA HIS A 433 33.76 -9.88 26.04
C HIS A 433 32.67 -10.92 25.71
N ARG A 434 31.54 -10.52 25.16
CA ARG A 434 30.45 -11.36 24.60
C ARG A 434 29.81 -12.32 25.59
N PHE A 435 29.80 -11.99 26.89
CA PHE A 435 29.10 -12.72 27.92
C PHE A 435 28.52 -11.78 28.98
N MET A 436 27.63 -12.30 29.80
CA MET A 436 27.13 -11.75 31.07
C MET A 436 27.35 -12.77 32.17
N ALA A 437 27.64 -12.33 33.35
CA ALA A 437 27.74 -13.19 34.55
C ALA A 437 26.95 -12.61 35.72
N THR A 438 26.33 -13.46 36.51
CA THR A 438 25.55 -13.05 37.71
C THR A 438 25.91 -13.93 38.89
N LEU A 439 26.12 -13.31 40.04
CA LEU A 439 26.39 -14.00 41.33
C LEU A 439 25.07 -14.16 42.08
N HIS A 440 24.79 -15.37 42.50
CA HIS A 440 23.59 -15.72 43.25
C HIS A 440 23.90 -16.35 44.57
N SER A 441 23.12 -15.98 45.61
CA SER A 441 23.17 -16.63 46.93
C SER A 441 22.00 -17.61 47.03
N VAL A 442 22.31 -18.91 47.07
CA VAL A 442 21.31 -20.00 47.21
C VAL A 442 21.01 -20.23 48.68
N SER A 443 22.04 -20.14 49.51
CA SER A 443 21.99 -20.19 50.97
C SER A 443 23.11 -19.33 51.55
N PRO A 444 23.13 -19.07 52.88
CA PRO A 444 24.22 -18.30 53.48
C PRO A 444 25.62 -18.91 53.25
N ALA A 445 25.69 -20.22 53.01
CA ALA A 445 26.94 -20.96 52.75
C ALA A 445 27.20 -21.30 51.31
N GLU A 446 26.23 -21.08 50.40
CA GLU A 446 26.32 -21.48 48.98
C GLU A 446 26.12 -20.31 48.05
N HIS A 447 27.14 -19.99 47.28
CA HIS A 447 27.13 -18.95 46.26
C HIS A 447 27.48 -19.58 44.90
N VAL A 448 26.76 -19.15 43.86
CA VAL A 448 26.90 -19.67 42.48
C VAL A 448 27.03 -18.53 41.52
N VAL A 449 28.01 -18.57 40.64
CA VAL A 449 28.08 -17.71 39.45
C VAL A 449 27.45 -18.43 38.29
N LEU A 450 26.54 -17.75 37.62
CA LEU A 450 25.92 -18.19 36.36
C LEU A 450 26.42 -17.30 35.23
N VAL A 451 26.82 -17.90 34.11
CA VAL A 451 27.39 -17.22 32.95
C VAL A 451 26.56 -17.57 31.71
N LYS A 452 26.23 -16.55 30.92
CA LYS A 452 25.49 -16.64 29.65
C LYS A 452 26.22 -15.83 28.59
N GLY A 453 26.40 -16.39 27.37
CA GLY A 453 27.04 -15.62 26.29
C GLY A 453 27.17 -16.36 24.98
N ALA A 454 28.01 -15.82 24.09
CA ALA A 454 28.38 -16.50 22.86
C ALA A 454 29.01 -17.87 23.21
N PRO A 455 28.51 -18.96 22.59
CA PRO A 455 28.90 -20.30 23.05
C PRO A 455 30.41 -20.56 22.99
N GLU A 456 31.09 -20.04 21.96
CA GLU A 456 32.54 -20.15 21.85
C GLU A 456 33.30 -19.36 22.92
N ALA A 457 32.75 -18.21 23.37
CA ALA A 457 33.36 -17.45 24.48
C ALA A 457 33.18 -18.17 25.81
N VAL A 458 31.95 -18.67 26.07
CA VAL A 458 31.66 -19.39 27.32
C VAL A 458 32.41 -20.74 27.38
N LEU A 459 32.49 -21.49 26.29
CA LEU A 459 33.26 -22.74 26.19
C LEU A 459 34.75 -22.54 26.53
N ALA A 460 35.36 -21.45 26.06
CA ALA A 460 36.76 -21.14 26.36
C ALA A 460 37.04 -20.89 27.84
N MET A 461 36.01 -20.52 28.62
CA MET A 461 36.08 -20.29 30.07
C MET A 461 35.86 -21.57 30.88
N CYS A 462 35.43 -22.68 30.21
CA CYS A 462 35.04 -23.92 30.87
C CYS A 462 36.15 -24.98 30.86
N ALA A 463 36.32 -25.69 31.98
CA ALA A 463 37.20 -26.85 32.11
C ALA A 463 36.41 -28.17 32.13
N ARG A 464 35.13 -28.12 32.46
CA ARG A 464 34.26 -29.29 32.68
C ARG A 464 32.91 -29.02 31.97
N GLN A 465 32.12 -30.07 31.81
CA GLN A 465 30.72 -30.02 31.37
C GLN A 465 29.83 -30.78 32.34
N GLU A 466 28.56 -30.31 32.47
CA GLU A 466 27.57 -30.99 33.30
C GLU A 466 26.94 -32.12 32.52
N ALA A 467 26.84 -33.28 33.17
CA ALA A 467 26.17 -34.47 32.66
C ALA A 467 25.16 -34.97 33.70
N SER A 468 24.27 -35.86 33.34
CA SER A 468 23.23 -36.42 34.24
C SER A 468 23.79 -37.02 35.53
N ASP A 469 25.01 -37.57 35.50
CA ASP A 469 25.70 -38.17 36.64
C ASP A 469 26.72 -37.22 37.32
N GLY A 470 26.69 -35.93 36.97
CA GLY A 470 27.60 -34.91 37.52
C GLY A 470 28.63 -34.40 36.51
N ALA A 471 29.49 -33.46 36.96
CA ALA A 471 30.42 -32.75 36.07
C ALA A 471 31.55 -33.66 35.53
N THR A 472 31.72 -33.73 34.22
CA THR A 472 32.73 -34.50 33.49
C THR A 472 33.74 -33.58 32.76
N ALA A 473 34.78 -34.18 32.15
CA ALA A 473 35.72 -33.39 31.33
C ALA A 473 35.00 -32.78 30.11
N LEU A 474 35.35 -31.54 29.74
CA LEU A 474 34.74 -30.83 28.61
C LEU A 474 35.08 -31.51 27.28
N ASP A 475 34.04 -31.84 26.48
CA ASP A 475 34.19 -32.31 25.11
C ASP A 475 33.90 -31.15 24.15
N SER A 476 34.93 -30.40 23.80
CA SER A 476 34.81 -29.27 22.87
C SER A 476 34.39 -29.67 21.44
N GLY A 477 34.70 -30.92 21.03
CA GLY A 477 34.30 -31.44 19.71
C GLY A 477 32.79 -31.63 19.62
N TYR A 478 32.21 -32.29 20.63
CA TYR A 478 30.75 -32.46 20.73
C TYR A 478 30.01 -31.12 20.66
N TRP A 479 30.44 -30.15 21.46
CA TRP A 479 29.79 -28.84 21.49
C TRP A 479 29.93 -28.06 20.19
N SER A 480 31.09 -28.13 19.54
CA SER A 480 31.27 -27.50 18.21
C SER A 480 30.30 -28.06 17.17
N ASP A 481 30.08 -29.38 17.20
CA ASP A 481 29.12 -30.04 16.30
C ASP A 481 27.66 -29.64 16.60
N GLN A 482 27.29 -29.57 17.89
CA GLN A 482 25.95 -29.15 18.30
C GLN A 482 25.67 -27.68 17.94
N ILE A 483 26.63 -26.80 18.13
CA ILE A 483 26.52 -25.38 17.72
C ILE A 483 26.39 -25.27 16.21
N ALA A 484 27.20 -26.04 15.44
CA ALA A 484 27.11 -26.05 13.98
C ALA A 484 25.75 -26.58 13.47
N GLN A 485 25.20 -27.61 14.10
CA GLN A 485 23.90 -28.17 13.77
C GLN A 485 22.75 -27.14 14.02
N ALA A 486 22.78 -26.48 15.18
CA ALA A 486 21.80 -25.44 15.51
C ALA A 486 21.88 -24.26 14.53
N ALA A 487 23.11 -23.80 14.24
CA ALA A 487 23.34 -22.72 13.28
C ALA A 487 22.89 -23.10 11.86
N ALA A 488 23.07 -24.35 11.43
CA ALA A 488 22.60 -24.85 10.14
C ALA A 488 21.05 -24.86 10.02
N GLN A 489 20.33 -24.87 11.15
CA GLN A 489 18.87 -24.73 11.21
C GLN A 489 18.39 -23.28 11.35
N GLY A 490 19.33 -22.33 11.31
CA GLY A 490 19.03 -20.90 11.42
C GLY A 490 18.88 -20.39 12.85
N GLU A 491 19.27 -21.19 13.84
CA GLU A 491 19.17 -20.82 15.24
C GLU A 491 20.33 -19.90 15.65
N ARG A 492 20.05 -18.90 16.48
CA ARG A 492 21.05 -18.18 17.29
C ARG A 492 21.30 -18.95 18.54
N VAL A 493 22.55 -19.16 18.90
CA VAL A 493 22.92 -20.04 20.04
C VAL A 493 23.49 -19.22 21.16
N LEU A 494 23.04 -19.47 22.39
CA LEU A 494 23.69 -19.03 23.63
C LEU A 494 24.22 -20.23 24.38
N GLY A 495 25.43 -20.10 24.91
CA GLY A 495 26.05 -21.06 25.86
C GLY A 495 25.86 -20.61 27.30
N PHE A 496 25.76 -21.59 28.18
CA PHE A 496 25.57 -21.38 29.62
C PHE A 496 26.58 -22.17 30.41
N ALA A 497 27.09 -21.57 31.49
CA ALA A 497 28.02 -22.20 32.40
C ALA A 497 27.76 -21.76 33.86
N MET A 498 28.30 -22.52 34.80
CA MET A 498 28.22 -22.21 36.20
C MET A 498 29.52 -22.48 36.94
N ARG A 499 29.65 -21.90 38.13
CA ARG A 499 30.72 -22.19 39.08
C ARG A 499 30.24 -21.96 40.51
N HIS A 500 30.52 -22.91 41.41
CA HIS A 500 30.35 -22.70 42.84
C HIS A 500 31.45 -21.79 43.38
N MET A 501 31.08 -20.79 44.14
CA MET A 501 31.98 -19.80 44.71
C MET A 501 32.23 -20.12 46.20
N PRO A 502 33.38 -19.69 46.76
CA PRO A 502 33.62 -19.81 48.19
C PRO A 502 32.55 -19.15 49.05
N GLU A 503 32.34 -19.68 50.28
CA GLU A 503 31.43 -19.11 51.26
C GLU A 503 31.78 -17.64 51.53
N GLY A 504 30.74 -16.77 51.54
CA GLY A 504 30.88 -15.34 51.83
C GLY A 504 31.31 -14.50 50.62
N THR A 505 31.33 -15.04 49.38
CA THR A 505 31.60 -14.28 48.18
C THR A 505 30.44 -13.28 47.92
N ALA A 506 30.71 -11.97 48.08
CA ALA A 506 29.73 -10.90 47.91
C ALA A 506 29.85 -10.17 46.56
N ARG A 507 30.95 -10.32 45.84
CA ARG A 507 31.22 -9.67 44.53
C ARG A 507 31.95 -10.60 43.57
N ILE A 508 31.82 -10.35 42.29
CA ILE A 508 32.55 -11.03 41.23
C ILE A 508 33.27 -10.02 40.33
N ASP A 509 34.41 -10.44 39.80
CA ASP A 509 35.16 -9.69 38.77
C ASP A 509 35.63 -10.65 37.68
N PHE A 510 36.18 -10.14 36.58
CA PHE A 510 36.59 -10.92 35.40
C PHE A 510 37.48 -12.14 35.75
N PRO A 511 38.48 -12.04 36.60
CA PRO A 511 39.30 -13.21 36.97
C PRO A 511 38.52 -14.38 37.56
N ASP A 512 37.38 -14.11 38.21
CA ASP A 512 36.52 -15.14 38.80
C ASP A 512 35.82 -16.03 37.80
N VAL A 513 35.66 -15.53 36.56
CA VAL A 513 34.91 -16.18 35.50
C VAL A 513 35.75 -16.54 34.26
N GLU A 514 37.00 -16.09 34.17
CA GLU A 514 37.89 -16.36 33.04
C GLU A 514 38.20 -17.85 32.79
N THR A 515 38.21 -18.65 33.83
CA THR A 515 38.55 -20.08 33.73
C THR A 515 37.84 -20.91 34.81
N GLY A 516 37.81 -22.25 34.60
CA GLY A 516 37.37 -23.22 35.63
C GLY A 516 35.83 -23.31 35.76
N LEU A 517 35.09 -22.81 34.84
CA LEU A 517 33.63 -22.96 34.81
C LEU A 517 33.25 -24.40 34.38
N THR A 518 32.01 -24.80 34.70
CA THR A 518 31.37 -26.02 34.21
C THR A 518 30.32 -25.60 33.18
N PHE A 519 30.48 -26.07 31.94
CA PHE A 519 29.54 -25.80 30.84
C PHE A 519 28.25 -26.60 31.05
N LEU A 520 27.10 -25.93 31.04
CA LEU A 520 25.79 -26.54 31.27
C LEU A 520 25.18 -27.03 29.99
N GLY A 521 25.39 -26.29 28.88
CA GLY A 521 24.79 -26.58 27.58
C GLY A 521 24.52 -25.33 26.78
N ILE A 522 23.74 -25.52 25.72
CA ILE A 522 23.34 -24.46 24.81
C ILE A 522 21.82 -24.37 24.64
N VAL A 523 21.33 -23.16 24.37
CA VAL A 523 19.95 -22.91 23.96
C VAL A 523 19.98 -22.27 22.56
N GLY A 524 19.24 -22.86 21.62
CA GLY A 524 19.04 -22.36 20.26
C GLY A 524 17.76 -21.54 20.17
N PHE A 525 17.84 -20.37 19.55
CA PHE A 525 16.72 -19.42 19.39
C PHE A 525 16.47 -19.14 17.91
N ILE A 526 15.21 -18.98 17.55
CA ILE A 526 14.80 -18.58 16.21
C ILE A 526 13.78 -17.43 16.31
N ASP A 527 13.80 -16.53 15.32
CA ASP A 527 12.69 -15.63 15.03
C ASP A 527 11.82 -16.35 13.99
N PRO A 528 10.68 -16.95 14.37
CA PRO A 528 9.96 -17.87 13.51
C PRO A 528 9.27 -17.14 12.36
N PRO A 529 9.19 -17.76 11.16
CA PRO A 529 8.34 -17.25 10.07
C PRO A 529 6.89 -17.09 10.51
N ARG A 530 6.22 -16.09 9.95
CA ARG A 530 4.77 -15.95 10.10
C ARG A 530 4.07 -16.98 9.22
N GLU A 531 3.09 -17.72 9.74
CA GLU A 531 2.31 -18.70 8.97
C GLU A 531 1.56 -18.07 7.79
N ASP A 532 1.00 -16.89 8.02
CA ASP A 532 0.32 -16.11 6.99
C ASP A 532 1.28 -15.62 5.91
N ALA A 533 2.55 -15.31 6.24
CA ALA A 533 3.56 -14.96 5.24
C ALA A 533 3.92 -16.16 4.34
N ILE A 534 3.97 -17.38 4.89
CA ILE A 534 4.20 -18.60 4.10
C ILE A 534 3.08 -18.75 3.04
N ALA A 535 1.82 -18.62 3.45
CA ALA A 535 0.68 -18.71 2.54
C ALA A 535 0.72 -17.59 1.47
N ALA A 536 1.07 -16.36 1.87
CA ALA A 536 1.18 -15.22 0.98
C ALA A 536 2.33 -15.37 -0.04
N ILE A 537 3.46 -15.96 0.34
CA ILE A 537 4.57 -16.26 -0.57
C ILE A 537 4.15 -17.31 -1.61
N ALA A 538 3.42 -18.35 -1.19
CA ALA A 538 2.88 -19.34 -2.11
C ALA A 538 1.88 -18.71 -3.10
N GLU A 539 1.06 -17.77 -2.66
CA GLU A 539 0.17 -16.98 -3.54
C GLU A 539 0.97 -16.12 -4.53
N CYS A 540 2.05 -15.46 -4.09
CA CYS A 540 2.96 -14.74 -4.99
C CYS A 540 3.55 -15.65 -6.05
N ALA A 541 4.02 -16.84 -5.68
CA ALA A 541 4.58 -17.81 -6.62
C ALA A 541 3.55 -18.24 -7.67
N SER A 542 2.29 -18.51 -7.26
CA SER A 542 1.19 -18.83 -8.18
C SER A 542 0.85 -17.68 -9.13
N ALA A 543 1.08 -16.44 -8.69
CA ALA A 543 0.89 -15.20 -9.44
C ALA A 543 2.08 -14.82 -10.33
N GLY A 544 3.15 -15.63 -10.37
CA GLY A 544 4.38 -15.34 -11.10
C GLY A 544 5.20 -14.19 -10.52
N ILE A 545 5.00 -13.85 -9.24
CA ILE A 545 5.70 -12.78 -8.53
C ILE A 545 6.87 -13.40 -7.76
N GLY A 546 8.09 -12.97 -8.08
CA GLY A 546 9.28 -13.41 -7.34
C GLY A 546 9.39 -12.70 -5.99
N VAL A 547 9.58 -13.45 -4.92
CA VAL A 547 9.91 -12.86 -3.60
C VAL A 547 11.40 -12.99 -3.35
N ARG A 548 12.05 -11.90 -2.96
CA ARG A 548 13.46 -11.82 -2.59
C ARG A 548 13.56 -11.41 -1.12
N MET A 549 14.26 -12.21 -0.33
CA MET A 549 14.52 -11.89 1.08
C MET A 549 15.84 -11.13 1.23
N ILE A 550 15.80 -9.98 1.86
CA ILE A 550 16.96 -9.14 2.14
C ILE A 550 17.10 -9.03 3.67
N THR A 551 18.29 -9.28 4.23
CA THR A 551 18.48 -9.30 5.69
C THR A 551 19.91 -8.95 6.11
N GLY A 552 20.04 -8.42 7.34
CA GLY A 552 21.31 -8.26 8.02
C GLY A 552 21.85 -9.55 8.67
N ASP A 553 21.08 -10.64 8.68
CA ASP A 553 21.45 -11.91 9.30
C ASP A 553 22.60 -12.63 8.56
N HIS A 554 23.19 -13.63 9.23
CA HIS A 554 24.18 -14.52 8.64
C HIS A 554 23.54 -15.38 7.52
N ALA A 555 24.34 -15.71 6.49
CA ALA A 555 23.88 -16.46 5.30
C ALA A 555 23.18 -17.78 5.65
N ALA A 556 23.73 -18.56 6.60
CA ALA A 556 23.15 -19.84 7.01
C ALA A 556 21.76 -19.66 7.66
N THR A 557 21.60 -18.70 8.57
CA THR A 557 20.32 -18.35 9.20
C THR A 557 19.31 -17.88 8.17
N ALA A 558 19.72 -16.97 7.27
CA ALA A 558 18.87 -16.46 6.21
C ALA A 558 18.38 -17.58 5.27
N LYS A 559 19.27 -18.50 4.89
CA LYS A 559 18.94 -19.68 4.07
C LYS A 559 17.93 -20.60 4.74
N ALA A 560 18.12 -20.88 6.03
CA ALA A 560 17.22 -21.75 6.80
C ALA A 560 15.81 -21.15 6.91
N ILE A 561 15.69 -19.85 7.19
CA ILE A 561 14.41 -19.14 7.26
C ILE A 561 13.74 -19.06 5.89
N ALA A 562 14.50 -18.79 4.81
CA ALA A 562 13.98 -18.77 3.46
C ALA A 562 13.37 -20.11 3.05
N ARG A 563 14.01 -21.22 3.45
CA ARG A 563 13.49 -22.57 3.24
C ARG A 563 12.17 -22.78 4.00
N GLN A 564 12.09 -22.36 5.25
CA GLN A 564 10.87 -22.46 6.06
C GLN A 564 9.73 -21.60 5.49
N LEU A 565 10.04 -20.46 4.87
CA LEU A 565 9.10 -19.59 4.17
C LEU A 565 8.62 -20.15 2.82
N GLY A 566 9.21 -21.25 2.34
CA GLY A 566 8.86 -21.84 1.03
C GLY A 566 9.44 -21.07 -0.16
N LEU A 567 10.53 -20.30 0.04
CA LEU A 567 11.21 -19.59 -1.04
C LEU A 567 12.08 -20.51 -1.93
N GLY A 568 12.11 -21.80 -1.64
CA GLY A 568 12.81 -22.86 -2.36
C GLY A 568 13.43 -23.88 -1.41
N ASP A 569 13.68 -25.10 -1.91
CA ASP A 569 14.29 -26.17 -1.11
C ASP A 569 15.77 -25.89 -0.79
N ASP A 570 16.48 -25.28 -1.74
CA ASP A 570 17.88 -24.84 -1.58
C ASP A 570 18.08 -23.44 -2.18
N PRO A 571 17.53 -22.38 -1.50
CA PRO A 571 17.59 -21.03 -2.05
C PRO A 571 19.02 -20.53 -2.17
N ALA A 572 19.36 -19.93 -3.33
CA ALA A 572 20.62 -19.28 -3.57
C ALA A 572 20.79 -18.07 -2.65
N VAL A 573 21.96 -17.94 -2.01
CA VAL A 573 22.30 -16.89 -1.05
C VAL A 573 23.53 -16.14 -1.52
N LEU A 574 23.48 -14.81 -1.54
CA LEU A 574 24.64 -13.93 -1.68
C LEU A 574 24.79 -13.06 -0.44
N THR A 575 26.03 -12.89 -0.01
CA THR A 575 26.33 -11.98 1.10
C THR A 575 26.69 -10.58 0.58
N GLY A 576 26.64 -9.57 1.46
CA GLY A 576 27.12 -8.23 1.13
C GLY A 576 28.57 -8.23 0.59
N HIS A 577 29.43 -9.08 1.17
CA HIS A 577 30.81 -9.25 0.69
C HIS A 577 30.89 -9.78 -0.74
N ASP A 578 30.04 -10.76 -1.10
CA ASP A 578 29.98 -11.29 -2.47
C ASP A 578 29.49 -10.20 -3.43
N LEU A 579 28.50 -9.42 -3.03
CA LEU A 579 27.96 -8.31 -3.83
C LEU A 579 28.99 -7.19 -4.06
N ASP A 580 29.91 -6.94 -3.13
CA ASP A 580 30.98 -5.95 -3.29
C ASP A 580 32.01 -6.36 -4.34
N GLN A 581 32.18 -7.66 -4.57
CA GLN A 581 33.13 -8.19 -5.55
C GLN A 581 32.55 -8.20 -6.98
N LEU A 582 31.26 -8.07 -7.14
CA LEU A 582 30.56 -8.13 -8.41
C LEU A 582 30.25 -6.74 -8.97
N SER A 583 30.33 -6.60 -10.29
CA SER A 583 30.03 -5.36 -10.99
C SER A 583 29.45 -5.61 -12.38
N GLY A 584 28.77 -4.60 -12.94
CA GLY A 584 28.24 -4.68 -14.31
C GLY A 584 27.28 -5.87 -14.53
N ASP A 585 27.49 -6.59 -15.63
CA ASP A 585 26.61 -7.70 -16.03
C ASP A 585 26.69 -8.90 -15.08
N ASP A 586 27.84 -9.16 -14.46
CA ASP A 586 28.00 -10.24 -13.48
C ASP A 586 27.16 -9.97 -12.23
N PHE A 587 27.09 -8.71 -11.78
CA PHE A 587 26.22 -8.31 -10.67
C PHE A 587 24.73 -8.50 -11.04
N ALA A 588 24.33 -8.05 -12.23
CA ALA A 588 22.95 -8.20 -12.69
C ALA A 588 22.53 -9.67 -12.77
N GLN A 589 23.40 -10.53 -13.34
CA GLN A 589 23.14 -11.96 -13.43
C GLN A 589 23.04 -12.61 -12.04
N ALA A 590 23.97 -12.29 -11.14
CA ALA A 590 23.96 -12.81 -9.78
C ALA A 590 22.67 -12.40 -9.00
N VAL A 591 22.22 -11.15 -9.13
CA VAL A 591 20.97 -10.67 -8.52
C VAL A 591 19.76 -11.40 -9.09
N ARG A 592 19.75 -11.69 -10.39
CA ARG A 592 18.66 -12.43 -11.06
C ARG A 592 18.48 -13.83 -10.47
N ASP A 593 19.58 -14.54 -10.25
CA ASP A 593 19.59 -15.95 -9.86
C ASP A 593 19.46 -16.13 -8.34
N THR A 594 19.60 -15.05 -7.55
CA THR A 594 19.61 -15.09 -6.09
C THR A 594 18.23 -14.80 -5.49
N ILE A 595 17.85 -15.57 -4.49
CA ILE A 595 16.60 -15.41 -3.74
C ILE A 595 16.84 -14.69 -2.40
N VAL A 596 18.02 -14.91 -1.78
CA VAL A 596 18.35 -14.43 -0.44
C VAL A 596 19.60 -13.57 -0.47
N PHE A 597 19.51 -12.38 0.09
CA PHE A 597 20.64 -11.46 0.25
C PHE A 597 20.91 -11.25 1.75
N ALA A 598 22.06 -11.73 2.23
CA ALA A 598 22.43 -11.76 3.64
C ALA A 598 23.52 -10.71 3.95
N ARG A 599 23.54 -10.16 5.18
CA ARG A 599 24.50 -9.14 5.63
C ARG A 599 24.61 -7.94 4.67
N THR A 600 23.46 -7.48 4.17
CA THR A 600 23.39 -6.38 3.21
C THR A 600 23.49 -5.01 3.88
N SER A 601 24.21 -4.09 3.24
CA SER A 601 24.20 -2.66 3.56
C SER A 601 23.05 -1.92 2.85
N PRO A 602 22.73 -0.68 3.23
CA PRO A 602 21.78 0.17 2.52
C PRO A 602 22.11 0.36 1.04
N GLU A 603 23.40 0.48 0.71
CA GLU A 603 23.88 0.59 -0.68
C GLU A 603 23.60 -0.68 -1.48
N HIS A 604 23.82 -1.86 -0.88
CA HIS A 604 23.47 -3.13 -1.52
C HIS A 604 21.99 -3.22 -1.85
N LYS A 605 21.10 -2.83 -0.91
CA LYS A 605 19.65 -2.79 -1.14
C LYS A 605 19.29 -1.93 -2.36
N LEU A 606 19.90 -0.74 -2.46
CA LEU A 606 19.68 0.17 -3.59
C LEU A 606 20.15 -0.44 -4.93
N ARG A 607 21.37 -1.01 -4.98
CA ARG A 607 21.94 -1.65 -6.18
C ARG A 607 21.13 -2.86 -6.64
N ILE A 608 20.61 -3.67 -5.71
CA ILE A 608 19.73 -4.82 -6.02
C ILE A 608 18.46 -4.33 -6.71
N VAL A 609 17.79 -3.31 -6.16
CA VAL A 609 16.57 -2.73 -6.76
C VAL A 609 16.85 -2.21 -8.16
N GLN A 610 17.94 -1.46 -8.35
CA GLN A 610 18.33 -0.91 -9.66
C GLN A 610 18.62 -2.01 -10.69
N ALA A 611 19.29 -3.09 -10.29
CA ALA A 611 19.58 -4.21 -11.19
C ALA A 611 18.28 -4.91 -11.65
N LEU A 612 17.34 -5.16 -10.74
CA LEU A 612 16.05 -5.75 -11.09
C LEU A 612 15.21 -4.85 -12.00
N GLN A 613 15.22 -3.54 -11.76
CA GLN A 613 14.54 -2.56 -12.62
C GLN A 613 15.17 -2.48 -14.02
N ALA A 614 16.51 -2.58 -14.13
CA ALA A 614 17.20 -2.58 -15.41
C ALA A 614 16.80 -3.79 -16.30
N GLU A 615 16.34 -4.88 -15.69
CA GLU A 615 15.77 -6.05 -16.39
C GLU A 615 14.29 -5.88 -16.79
N GLY A 616 13.72 -4.70 -16.56
CA GLY A 616 12.29 -4.44 -16.84
C GLY A 616 11.36 -5.05 -15.81
N ARG A 617 11.85 -5.42 -14.61
CA ARG A 617 11.01 -5.86 -13.50
C ARG A 617 10.37 -4.67 -12.80
N VAL A 618 9.13 -4.84 -12.37
CA VAL A 618 8.45 -3.90 -11.47
C VAL A 618 8.72 -4.35 -10.05
N VAL A 619 9.49 -3.54 -9.32
CA VAL A 619 10.03 -3.89 -8.01
C VAL A 619 9.25 -3.19 -6.89
N ALA A 620 8.67 -3.98 -5.99
CA ALA A 620 8.22 -3.50 -4.69
C ALA A 620 9.30 -3.76 -3.65
N MET A 621 9.62 -2.77 -2.80
CA MET A 621 10.63 -2.87 -1.75
C MET A 621 10.05 -2.53 -0.40
N THR A 622 10.26 -3.38 0.62
CA THR A 622 9.87 -3.08 2.00
C THR A 622 11.05 -2.58 2.83
N GLY A 623 10.76 -1.74 3.83
CA GLY A 623 11.76 -1.29 4.79
C GLY A 623 11.11 -0.55 5.96
N ASP A 624 11.83 -0.44 7.09
CA ASP A 624 11.36 0.22 8.31
C ASP A 624 12.31 1.33 8.80
N GLY A 625 13.58 1.28 8.39
CA GLY A 625 14.62 2.17 8.88
C GLY A 625 14.95 3.36 7.98
N VAL A 626 15.67 4.32 8.52
CA VAL A 626 16.27 5.44 7.77
C VAL A 626 17.18 4.91 6.66
N ASN A 627 17.87 3.82 6.93
CA ASN A 627 18.81 3.17 6.01
C ASN A 627 18.12 2.58 4.78
N ASP A 628 16.81 2.34 4.84
CA ASP A 628 16.03 1.80 3.73
C ASP A 628 15.46 2.89 2.83
N ALA A 629 15.40 4.14 3.30
CA ALA A 629 14.78 5.24 2.56
C ALA A 629 15.29 5.39 1.11
N PRO A 630 16.60 5.27 0.80
CA PRO A 630 17.08 5.35 -0.58
C PRO A 630 16.52 4.23 -1.47
N SER A 631 16.50 2.98 -0.99
CA SER A 631 15.98 1.83 -1.74
C SER A 631 14.45 1.86 -1.88
N LEU A 632 13.74 2.34 -0.85
CA LEU A 632 12.28 2.57 -0.88
C LEU A 632 11.91 3.60 -1.94
N LYS A 633 12.63 4.72 -1.98
CA LYS A 633 12.41 5.78 -2.97
C LYS A 633 12.76 5.38 -4.41
N GLN A 634 13.76 4.49 -4.58
CA GLN A 634 14.20 3.99 -5.87
C GLN A 634 13.22 2.95 -6.44
N ALA A 635 12.64 2.12 -5.61
CA ALA A 635 11.70 1.07 -6.04
C ALA A 635 10.50 1.66 -6.80
N ASP A 636 9.87 0.85 -7.65
CA ASP A 636 8.63 1.24 -8.33
C ASP A 636 7.47 1.42 -7.34
N VAL A 637 7.52 0.65 -6.25
CA VAL A 637 6.65 0.83 -5.08
C VAL A 637 7.46 0.64 -3.80
N GLY A 638 7.79 1.72 -3.11
CA GLY A 638 8.33 1.67 -1.76
C GLY A 638 7.22 1.40 -0.75
N ILE A 639 7.47 0.49 0.19
CA ILE A 639 6.51 0.03 1.20
C ILE A 639 7.12 0.18 2.58
N ALA A 640 6.62 1.09 3.39
CA ALA A 640 7.08 1.27 4.76
C ALA A 640 6.21 0.54 5.78
N MET A 641 6.84 0.13 6.89
CA MET A 641 6.13 -0.37 8.06
C MET A 641 5.42 0.78 8.78
N GLY A 642 4.20 0.55 9.24
CA GLY A 642 3.37 1.58 9.89
C GLY A 642 3.60 1.69 11.38
N VAL A 643 3.82 0.54 12.05
CA VAL A 643 4.02 0.45 13.50
C VAL A 643 5.47 0.69 13.85
N LYS A 644 6.41 -0.04 13.21
CA LYS A 644 7.86 0.01 13.49
C LYS A 644 8.61 1.01 12.62
N GLY A 645 8.03 1.37 11.46
CA GLY A 645 8.71 2.21 10.46
C GLY A 645 8.95 3.63 10.95
N THR A 646 10.16 4.11 10.69
CA THR A 646 10.53 5.52 10.92
C THR A 646 9.76 6.44 9.98
N GLU A 647 9.59 7.69 10.37
CA GLU A 647 8.94 8.69 9.51
C GLU A 647 9.69 8.89 8.18
N ALA A 648 11.03 8.74 8.19
CA ALA A 648 11.84 8.76 6.99
C ALA A 648 11.47 7.64 6.00
N ALA A 649 11.32 6.40 6.48
CA ALA A 649 10.89 5.28 5.66
C ALA A 649 9.48 5.49 5.11
N LYS A 650 8.54 5.93 5.97
CA LYS A 650 7.16 6.23 5.55
C LYS A 650 7.10 7.32 4.50
N GLU A 651 7.95 8.34 4.60
CA GLU A 651 7.97 9.45 3.64
C GLU A 651 8.59 9.05 2.30
N ALA A 652 9.61 8.22 2.31
CA ALA A 652 10.24 7.70 1.11
C ALA A 652 9.31 6.75 0.32
N SER A 653 8.26 6.22 0.97
CA SER A 653 7.40 5.16 0.44
C SER A 653 6.12 5.68 -0.21
N GLU A 654 5.61 4.93 -1.19
CA GLU A 654 4.30 5.10 -1.81
C GLU A 654 3.16 4.45 -1.02
N MET A 655 3.47 3.43 -0.20
CA MET A 655 2.51 2.67 0.59
C MET A 655 3.02 2.46 2.02
N VAL A 656 2.11 2.44 3.00
CA VAL A 656 2.40 2.15 4.40
C VAL A 656 1.51 1.00 4.89
N LEU A 657 2.13 -0.01 5.54
CA LEU A 657 1.42 -1.15 6.14
C LEU A 657 1.08 -0.83 7.59
N MET A 658 -0.20 -0.78 7.92
CA MET A 658 -0.65 -0.44 9.27
C MET A 658 -0.45 -1.57 10.30
N ASP A 659 -0.17 -2.79 9.83
CA ASP A 659 0.02 -4.02 10.62
C ASP A 659 1.41 -4.64 10.47
N ASP A 660 2.31 -3.99 9.74
CA ASP A 660 3.67 -4.48 9.44
C ASP A 660 3.70 -5.92 8.87
N ASN A 661 2.64 -6.32 8.13
CA ASN A 661 2.45 -7.70 7.69
C ASN A 661 2.62 -7.85 6.17
N PHE A 662 3.43 -8.84 5.75
CA PHE A 662 3.65 -9.18 4.34
C PHE A 662 2.36 -9.54 3.60
N THR A 663 1.40 -10.17 4.26
CA THR A 663 0.09 -10.53 3.69
C THR A 663 -0.67 -9.32 3.16
N SER A 664 -0.54 -8.17 3.82
CA SER A 664 -1.16 -6.91 3.40
C SER A 664 -0.56 -6.38 2.09
N ILE A 665 0.72 -6.70 1.79
CA ILE A 665 1.34 -6.40 0.49
C ILE A 665 0.67 -7.21 -0.62
N VAL A 666 0.53 -8.52 -0.39
CA VAL A 666 -0.09 -9.43 -1.37
C VAL A 666 -1.54 -9.05 -1.61
N ALA A 667 -2.27 -8.70 -0.56
CA ALA A 667 -3.62 -8.16 -0.67
C ALA A 667 -3.68 -6.85 -1.48
N ALA A 668 -2.70 -5.96 -1.33
CA ALA A 668 -2.61 -4.73 -2.12
C ALA A 668 -2.29 -5.00 -3.59
N VAL A 669 -1.41 -5.95 -3.89
CA VAL A 669 -1.15 -6.40 -5.27
C VAL A 669 -2.41 -6.98 -5.91
N HIS A 670 -3.13 -7.84 -5.18
CA HIS A 670 -4.41 -8.41 -5.60
C HIS A 670 -5.44 -7.32 -5.96
N GLU A 671 -5.61 -6.31 -5.09
CA GLU A 671 -6.51 -5.19 -5.35
C GLU A 671 -6.00 -4.29 -6.50
N GLY A 672 -4.69 -4.09 -6.64
CA GLY A 672 -4.11 -3.35 -7.76
C GLY A 672 -4.41 -4.02 -9.12
N ARG A 673 -4.32 -5.35 -9.20
CA ARG A 673 -4.73 -6.14 -10.37
C ARG A 673 -6.23 -6.00 -10.64
N THR A 674 -7.06 -6.05 -9.60
CA THR A 674 -8.52 -5.90 -9.69
C THR A 674 -8.90 -4.52 -10.23
N VAL A 675 -8.27 -3.46 -9.72
CA VAL A 675 -8.48 -2.08 -10.20
C VAL A 675 -8.15 -1.96 -11.69
N HIS A 676 -7.00 -2.51 -12.10
CA HIS A 676 -6.61 -2.49 -13.50
C HIS A 676 -7.60 -3.25 -14.39
N ASP A 677 -8.03 -4.44 -13.97
CA ASP A 677 -9.04 -5.23 -14.70
C ASP A 677 -10.36 -4.47 -14.83
N ASN A 678 -10.82 -3.82 -13.75
CA ASN A 678 -12.04 -3.02 -13.78
C ASN A 678 -11.93 -1.81 -14.70
N ILE A 679 -10.77 -1.14 -14.74
CA ILE A 679 -10.50 -0.07 -15.70
C ILE A 679 -10.56 -0.61 -17.15
N ARG A 680 -9.97 -1.77 -17.43
CA ARG A 680 -10.07 -2.43 -18.75
C ARG A 680 -11.50 -2.78 -19.10
N LYS A 681 -12.31 -3.25 -18.12
CA LYS A 681 -13.74 -3.53 -18.33
C LYS A 681 -14.51 -2.26 -18.69
N VAL A 682 -14.26 -1.15 -18.00
CA VAL A 682 -14.88 0.15 -18.31
C VAL A 682 -14.51 0.61 -19.73
N VAL A 683 -13.22 0.57 -20.09
CA VAL A 683 -12.75 0.93 -21.43
C VAL A 683 -13.35 -0.01 -22.50
N GLY A 684 -13.31 -1.32 -22.23
CA GLY A 684 -13.83 -2.37 -23.11
C GLY A 684 -15.37 -2.35 -23.26
N TRP A 685 -16.08 -1.67 -22.35
CA TRP A 685 -17.51 -1.44 -22.47
C TRP A 685 -17.79 -0.12 -23.19
N THR A 686 -17.17 0.99 -22.75
CA THR A 686 -17.48 2.34 -23.24
C THR A 686 -17.08 2.55 -24.72
N LEU A 687 -15.89 2.10 -25.13
CA LEU A 687 -15.43 2.37 -26.50
C LEU A 687 -16.25 1.65 -27.58
N PRO A 688 -16.61 0.35 -27.43
CA PRO A 688 -17.45 -0.32 -28.41
C PRO A 688 -18.87 0.21 -28.50
N THR A 689 -19.48 0.60 -27.37
CA THR A 689 -20.85 1.14 -27.32
C THR A 689 -20.93 2.47 -28.07
N ASN A 690 -20.05 3.42 -27.72
CA ASN A 690 -19.93 4.69 -28.42
C ASN A 690 -19.56 4.49 -29.89
N GLY A 691 -18.72 3.51 -30.20
CA GLY A 691 -18.37 3.15 -31.58
C GLY A 691 -19.57 2.66 -32.39
N GLY A 692 -20.48 1.90 -31.78
CA GLY A 692 -21.71 1.41 -32.39
C GLY A 692 -22.69 2.56 -32.73
N GLU A 693 -22.88 3.49 -31.78
CA GLU A 693 -23.68 4.71 -32.00
C GLU A 693 -23.09 5.55 -33.12
N ALA A 694 -21.80 5.85 -33.05
CA ALA A 694 -21.11 6.67 -34.03
C ALA A 694 -21.16 6.04 -35.43
N LEU A 695 -20.95 4.74 -35.53
CA LEU A 695 -21.00 4.03 -36.83
C LEU A 695 -22.39 4.06 -37.42
N THR A 696 -23.44 3.97 -36.60
CA THR A 696 -24.84 4.09 -37.05
C THR A 696 -25.10 5.48 -37.65
N VAL A 697 -24.60 6.56 -37.04
CA VAL A 697 -24.71 7.93 -37.56
C VAL A 697 -23.86 8.11 -38.83
N ILE A 698 -22.62 7.63 -38.84
CA ILE A 698 -21.73 7.72 -40.03
C ILE A 698 -22.38 7.05 -41.25
N LEU A 699 -22.93 5.85 -41.07
CA LEU A 699 -23.59 5.11 -42.16
C LEU A 699 -24.84 5.88 -42.69
N ALA A 700 -25.58 6.51 -41.78
CA ALA A 700 -26.72 7.36 -42.20
C ALA A 700 -26.29 8.51 -43.12
N ILE A 701 -25.20 9.20 -42.77
CA ILE A 701 -24.64 10.29 -43.57
C ILE A 701 -24.08 9.76 -44.91
N LEU A 702 -23.31 8.67 -44.87
CA LEU A 702 -22.68 8.11 -46.06
C LEU A 702 -23.69 7.61 -47.12
N PHE A 703 -24.77 6.99 -46.63
CA PHE A 703 -25.79 6.41 -47.53
C PHE A 703 -27.04 7.31 -47.71
N SER A 704 -27.08 8.49 -47.05
CA SER A 704 -28.14 9.49 -47.17
C SER A 704 -29.55 8.96 -46.88
N PHE A 705 -29.69 8.17 -45.81
CA PHE A 705 -30.99 7.79 -45.28
C PHE A 705 -31.34 8.63 -44.03
N ALA A 706 -32.60 8.62 -43.62
CA ALA A 706 -33.04 9.38 -42.47
C ALA A 706 -32.25 9.00 -41.20
N MET A 707 -31.84 9.99 -40.42
CA MET A 707 -31.07 9.77 -39.19
C MET A 707 -31.80 8.82 -38.24
N PRO A 708 -31.19 7.69 -37.85
CA PRO A 708 -31.79 6.68 -36.97
C PRO A 708 -31.97 7.16 -35.52
N MET A 709 -31.28 8.20 -35.13
CA MET A 709 -31.36 8.84 -33.83
C MET A 709 -31.13 10.35 -33.95
N THR A 710 -31.74 11.11 -33.06
CA THR A 710 -31.46 12.54 -32.93
C THR A 710 -30.29 12.80 -31.97
N PRO A 711 -29.59 13.95 -32.08
CA PRO A 711 -28.55 14.32 -31.14
C PRO A 711 -29.00 14.26 -29.67
N VAL A 712 -30.21 14.66 -29.40
CA VAL A 712 -30.84 14.69 -28.08
C VAL A 712 -31.07 13.28 -27.54
N GLN A 713 -31.46 12.34 -28.40
CA GLN A 713 -31.62 10.92 -28.01
C GLN A 713 -30.29 10.27 -27.70
N ILE A 714 -29.23 10.56 -28.43
CA ILE A 714 -27.86 10.11 -28.17
C ILE A 714 -27.37 10.66 -26.83
N LEU A 715 -27.58 11.94 -26.54
CA LEU A 715 -27.27 12.55 -25.27
C LEU A 715 -27.99 11.87 -24.11
N TRP A 716 -29.24 11.47 -24.27
CA TRP A 716 -29.99 10.72 -23.25
C TRP A 716 -29.34 9.36 -22.97
N VAL A 717 -29.04 8.60 -24.04
CA VAL A 717 -28.40 7.28 -23.91
C VAL A 717 -27.07 7.41 -23.17
N ASN A 718 -26.19 8.28 -23.65
CA ASN A 718 -24.87 8.47 -23.06
C ASN A 718 -24.94 8.92 -21.60
N LEU A 719 -25.84 9.85 -21.26
CA LEU A 719 -25.98 10.33 -19.89
C LEU A 719 -26.40 9.22 -18.91
N ILE A 720 -27.48 8.49 -19.24
CA ILE A 720 -28.01 7.46 -18.33
C ILE A 720 -27.07 6.28 -18.19
N LEU A 721 -26.42 5.87 -19.26
CA LEU A 721 -25.56 4.68 -19.27
C LEU A 721 -24.18 4.95 -18.64
N ALA A 722 -23.56 6.09 -18.96
CA ALA A 722 -22.27 6.46 -18.36
C ALA A 722 -22.37 6.66 -16.84
N ALA A 723 -23.47 7.27 -16.36
CA ALA A 723 -23.69 7.52 -14.95
C ALA A 723 -24.08 6.25 -14.14
N THR A 724 -24.50 5.19 -14.82
CA THR A 724 -25.01 3.96 -14.19
C THR A 724 -24.20 2.74 -14.55
N LEU A 725 -24.36 2.16 -15.74
CA LEU A 725 -23.73 0.90 -16.15
C LEU A 725 -22.20 1.01 -16.20
N GLY A 726 -21.67 2.11 -16.76
CA GLY A 726 -20.23 2.36 -16.77
C GLY A 726 -19.65 2.44 -15.38
N LEU A 727 -20.33 3.13 -14.46
CA LEU A 727 -19.91 3.24 -13.06
C LEU A 727 -20.03 1.91 -12.31
N ALA A 728 -21.02 1.05 -12.61
CA ALA A 728 -21.18 -0.24 -11.94
C ALA A 728 -19.96 -1.15 -12.11
N LEU A 729 -19.26 -1.08 -13.26
CA LEU A 729 -18.03 -1.84 -13.52
C LEU A 729 -16.86 -1.45 -12.61
N ALA A 730 -16.85 -0.24 -12.06
CA ALA A 730 -15.85 0.19 -11.08
C ALA A 730 -15.92 -0.58 -9.76
N PHE A 731 -17.10 -1.12 -9.42
CA PHE A 731 -17.36 -1.84 -8.18
C PHE A 731 -17.22 -3.36 -8.31
N GLU A 732 -16.92 -3.87 -9.50
CA GLU A 732 -16.79 -5.32 -9.71
C GLU A 732 -15.73 -5.92 -8.78
N PRO A 733 -16.00 -7.12 -8.21
CA PRO A 733 -15.01 -7.85 -7.45
C PRO A 733 -13.92 -8.40 -8.37
N SER A 734 -12.83 -8.88 -7.77
CA SER A 734 -11.75 -9.58 -8.49
C SER A 734 -12.27 -10.84 -9.21
N GLU A 735 -11.70 -11.11 -10.36
CA GLU A 735 -11.91 -12.40 -11.03
C GLU A 735 -11.18 -13.51 -10.24
N PRO A 736 -11.74 -14.74 -10.16
CA PRO A 736 -11.18 -15.82 -9.32
C PRO A 736 -9.72 -16.16 -9.63
N GLU A 737 -9.26 -15.92 -10.86
CA GLU A 737 -7.91 -16.28 -11.33
C GLU A 737 -6.92 -15.11 -11.34
N VAL A 738 -7.25 -13.98 -10.71
CA VAL A 738 -6.42 -12.78 -10.75
C VAL A 738 -5.00 -13.00 -10.22
N MET A 739 -4.83 -13.86 -9.20
CA MET A 739 -3.54 -14.25 -8.61
C MET A 739 -2.97 -15.56 -9.19
N ARG A 740 -3.46 -16.00 -10.35
CA ARG A 740 -2.86 -17.11 -11.13
C ARG A 740 -2.29 -16.63 -12.46
N ARG A 741 -2.47 -15.37 -12.78
CA ARG A 741 -1.93 -14.74 -13.99
C ARG A 741 -0.54 -14.15 -13.74
N ALA A 742 0.36 -14.26 -14.72
CA ALA A 742 1.66 -13.61 -14.68
C ALA A 742 1.53 -12.08 -14.57
N PRO A 743 2.53 -11.39 -13.98
CA PRO A 743 2.56 -9.94 -13.94
C PRO A 743 2.54 -9.33 -15.34
N ARG A 744 1.78 -8.28 -15.53
CA ARG A 744 1.75 -7.54 -16.80
C ARG A 744 3.06 -6.78 -17.04
N ARG A 745 3.39 -6.54 -18.31
CA ARG A 745 4.52 -5.67 -18.66
C ARG A 745 4.22 -4.21 -18.27
N PRO A 746 5.21 -3.45 -17.78
CA PRO A 746 5.02 -2.05 -17.36
C PRO A 746 4.53 -1.12 -18.49
N ASP A 747 4.93 -1.43 -19.73
CA ASP A 747 4.63 -0.68 -20.94
C ASP A 747 3.32 -1.11 -21.65
N ALA A 748 2.66 -2.14 -21.14
CA ALA A 748 1.41 -2.63 -21.69
C ALA A 748 0.33 -1.55 -21.68
N GLY A 749 -0.13 -1.15 -22.87
CA GLY A 749 -1.21 -0.16 -23.01
C GLY A 749 -2.55 -0.71 -22.58
N LEU A 750 -3.49 0.20 -22.25
CA LEU A 750 -4.90 -0.18 -21.98
C LEU A 750 -5.61 -0.77 -23.18
N LEU A 751 -5.26 -0.29 -24.37
CA LEU A 751 -5.83 -0.77 -25.64
C LEU A 751 -4.95 -1.91 -26.15
N THR A 752 -5.23 -3.11 -25.68
CA THR A 752 -4.60 -4.32 -26.19
C THR A 752 -5.22 -4.71 -27.53
N PRO A 753 -4.55 -5.54 -28.36
CA PRO A 753 -5.12 -6.08 -29.59
C PRO A 753 -6.48 -6.75 -29.37
N PHE A 754 -6.68 -7.42 -28.26
CA PHE A 754 -7.96 -8.01 -27.87
C PHE A 754 -9.06 -6.95 -27.67
N ILE A 755 -8.76 -5.89 -26.89
CA ILE A 755 -9.73 -4.80 -26.68
C ILE A 755 -10.04 -4.10 -28.00
N LEU A 756 -9.04 -3.86 -28.85
CA LEU A 756 -9.25 -3.24 -30.14
C LEU A 756 -10.13 -4.10 -31.07
N TRP A 757 -9.91 -5.40 -31.07
CA TRP A 757 -10.79 -6.36 -31.77
C TRP A 757 -12.22 -6.26 -31.27
N ARG A 758 -12.41 -6.23 -29.94
CA ARG A 758 -13.73 -6.09 -29.31
C ARG A 758 -14.41 -4.78 -29.70
N VAL A 759 -13.67 -3.68 -29.73
CA VAL A 759 -14.21 -2.37 -30.17
C VAL A 759 -14.76 -2.48 -31.57
N ILE A 760 -14.01 -3.06 -32.50
CA ILE A 760 -14.43 -3.18 -33.91
C ILE A 760 -15.66 -4.09 -34.06
N ILE A 761 -15.59 -5.32 -33.53
CA ILE A 761 -16.66 -6.31 -33.76
C ILE A 761 -17.97 -5.92 -33.09
N VAL A 762 -17.91 -5.40 -31.85
CA VAL A 762 -19.11 -4.98 -31.13
C VAL A 762 -19.73 -3.71 -31.75
N SER A 763 -18.91 -2.74 -32.16
CA SER A 763 -19.42 -1.53 -32.85
C SER A 763 -20.12 -1.87 -34.16
N ILE A 764 -19.55 -2.79 -34.96
CA ILE A 764 -20.20 -3.26 -36.21
C ILE A 764 -21.51 -4.00 -35.90
N MET A 765 -21.50 -4.86 -34.87
CA MET A 765 -22.67 -5.61 -34.47
C MET A 765 -23.79 -4.69 -33.97
N PHE A 766 -23.48 -3.71 -33.15
CA PHE A 766 -24.45 -2.74 -32.63
C PHE A 766 -25.04 -1.89 -33.76
N ALA A 767 -24.20 -1.38 -34.65
CA ALA A 767 -24.66 -0.63 -35.81
C ALA A 767 -25.56 -1.48 -36.75
N ALA A 768 -25.15 -2.74 -37.01
CA ALA A 768 -25.91 -3.64 -37.87
C ALA A 768 -27.30 -3.98 -37.28
N ILE A 769 -27.38 -4.31 -35.98
CA ILE A 769 -28.66 -4.62 -35.32
C ILE A 769 -29.53 -3.36 -35.26
N SER A 770 -28.99 -2.20 -34.89
CA SER A 770 -29.73 -0.94 -34.77
C SER A 770 -30.30 -0.48 -36.11
N LEU A 771 -29.50 -0.53 -37.19
CA LEU A 771 -29.95 -0.20 -38.53
C LEU A 771 -30.94 -1.26 -39.06
N GLY A 772 -30.72 -2.55 -38.75
CA GLY A 772 -31.65 -3.62 -39.06
C GLY A 772 -33.05 -3.37 -38.47
N VAL A 773 -33.10 -2.98 -37.19
CA VAL A 773 -34.37 -2.61 -36.52
C VAL A 773 -34.95 -1.34 -37.10
N PHE A 774 -34.14 -0.33 -37.43
CA PHE A 774 -34.59 0.90 -38.08
C PHE A 774 -35.32 0.65 -39.40
N PHE A 775 -34.65 -0.05 -40.33
CA PHE A 775 -35.23 -0.35 -41.64
C PHE A 775 -36.44 -1.29 -41.53
N TRP A 776 -36.38 -2.29 -40.68
CA TRP A 776 -37.49 -3.19 -40.41
C TRP A 776 -38.76 -2.40 -39.94
N ALA A 777 -38.56 -1.45 -39.01
CA ALA A 777 -39.68 -0.62 -38.52
C ALA A 777 -40.31 0.22 -39.65
N LEU A 778 -39.48 0.84 -40.49
CA LEU A 778 -39.97 1.61 -41.66
C LEU A 778 -40.69 0.74 -42.68
N GLU A 779 -40.21 -0.50 -42.97
CA GLU A 779 -40.84 -1.48 -43.84
C GLU A 779 -42.21 -1.94 -43.29
N GLN A 780 -42.34 -2.01 -41.94
CA GLN A 780 -43.62 -2.30 -41.28
C GLN A 780 -44.61 -1.10 -41.32
N GLY A 781 -44.22 -0.01 -41.95
CA GLY A 781 -45.08 1.21 -42.06
C GLY A 781 -45.13 2.04 -40.78
N ARG A 782 -44.16 1.87 -39.86
CA ARG A 782 -44.05 2.74 -38.67
C ARG A 782 -43.52 4.10 -39.05
N ASP A 783 -43.96 5.11 -38.34
CA ASP A 783 -43.44 6.48 -38.48
C ASP A 783 -42.00 6.60 -38.05
N LEU A 784 -41.29 7.61 -38.52
CA LEU A 784 -39.86 7.84 -38.24
C LEU A 784 -39.55 7.98 -36.75
N GLU A 785 -40.42 8.59 -35.96
CA GLU A 785 -40.24 8.76 -34.51
C GLU A 785 -40.31 7.42 -33.75
N THR A 786 -41.24 6.53 -34.18
CA THR A 786 -41.34 5.17 -33.64
C THR A 786 -40.08 4.35 -34.02
N ALA A 787 -39.63 4.44 -35.29
CA ALA A 787 -38.42 3.75 -35.72
C ALA A 787 -37.17 4.21 -34.91
N ARG A 788 -37.02 5.53 -34.69
CA ARG A 788 -35.99 6.11 -33.84
C ARG A 788 -36.09 5.60 -32.38
N THR A 789 -37.29 5.57 -31.81
CA THR A 789 -37.52 5.07 -30.45
C THR A 789 -37.13 3.61 -30.35
N MET A 790 -37.40 2.78 -31.36
CA MET A 790 -36.97 1.38 -31.40
C MET A 790 -35.45 1.26 -31.44
N VAL A 791 -34.72 2.09 -32.20
CA VAL A 791 -33.26 2.10 -32.26
C VAL A 791 -32.65 2.46 -30.90
N VAL A 792 -33.14 3.51 -30.25
CA VAL A 792 -32.64 3.93 -28.91
C VAL A 792 -32.87 2.82 -27.91
N ASN A 793 -34.05 2.21 -27.87
CA ASN A 793 -34.31 1.08 -26.98
C ASN A 793 -33.42 -0.14 -27.30
N THR A 794 -33.15 -0.40 -28.59
CA THR A 794 -32.28 -1.47 -29.02
C THR A 794 -30.85 -1.27 -28.51
N LEU A 795 -30.30 -0.06 -28.69
CA LEU A 795 -28.95 0.25 -28.20
C LEU A 795 -28.85 0.06 -26.69
N VAL A 796 -29.78 0.61 -25.91
CA VAL A 796 -29.76 0.45 -24.44
C VAL A 796 -29.83 -1.02 -24.03
N ILE A 797 -30.68 -1.82 -24.66
CA ILE A 797 -30.76 -3.27 -24.37
C ILE A 797 -29.49 -4.00 -24.78
N LEU A 798 -28.92 -3.70 -25.96
CA LEU A 798 -27.62 -4.27 -26.35
C LEU A 798 -26.51 -3.95 -25.35
N GLU A 799 -26.46 -2.72 -24.84
CA GLU A 799 -25.47 -2.30 -23.84
C GLU A 799 -25.67 -2.97 -22.48
N ILE A 800 -26.93 -3.18 -22.06
CA ILE A 800 -27.25 -3.96 -20.86
C ILE A 800 -26.71 -5.40 -20.99
N PHE A 801 -27.01 -6.08 -22.12
CA PHE A 801 -26.52 -7.44 -22.33
C PHE A 801 -25.01 -7.49 -22.49
N TYR A 802 -24.42 -6.50 -23.15
CA TYR A 802 -22.96 -6.39 -23.30
C TYR A 802 -22.25 -6.16 -21.97
N LEU A 803 -22.84 -5.42 -21.01
CA LEU A 803 -22.33 -5.27 -19.67
C LEU A 803 -22.05 -6.64 -19.03
N PHE A 804 -23.00 -7.58 -19.11
CA PHE A 804 -22.82 -8.93 -18.55
C PHE A 804 -21.69 -9.71 -19.24
N SER A 805 -21.44 -9.48 -20.52
CA SER A 805 -20.29 -10.09 -21.23
C SER A 805 -18.96 -9.48 -20.77
N VAL A 806 -18.87 -8.15 -20.58
CA VAL A 806 -17.62 -7.46 -20.22
C VAL A 806 -17.23 -7.64 -18.75
N ARG A 807 -18.19 -7.95 -17.86
CA ARG A 807 -17.90 -8.20 -16.43
C ARG A 807 -16.82 -9.27 -16.20
N PHE A 808 -16.69 -10.22 -17.12
CA PHE A 808 -15.62 -11.23 -17.11
C PHE A 808 -14.85 -11.13 -18.43
N LEU A 809 -13.63 -10.61 -18.36
CA LEU A 809 -12.77 -10.47 -19.55
C LEU A 809 -12.17 -11.82 -19.96
N HIS A 810 -11.80 -12.66 -18.98
CA HIS A 810 -11.04 -13.88 -19.17
C HIS A 810 -11.86 -15.16 -18.97
N MET A 811 -13.06 -15.06 -18.41
CA MET A 811 -13.95 -16.20 -18.15
C MET A 811 -15.25 -16.09 -18.97
N THR A 812 -15.92 -17.22 -19.18
CA THR A 812 -17.27 -17.21 -19.76
C THR A 812 -18.29 -16.65 -18.78
N SER A 813 -19.19 -15.81 -19.31
CA SER A 813 -20.31 -15.27 -18.53
C SER A 813 -21.49 -16.25 -18.41
N PHE A 814 -21.46 -17.42 -19.08
CA PHE A 814 -22.45 -18.50 -18.95
C PHE A 814 -22.28 -19.30 -17.64
N THR A 815 -21.97 -18.62 -16.56
CA THR A 815 -21.89 -19.21 -15.22
C THR A 815 -22.91 -18.55 -14.31
N PHE A 816 -23.35 -19.25 -13.26
CA PHE A 816 -24.29 -18.67 -12.29
C PHE A 816 -23.69 -17.39 -11.67
N THR A 817 -22.40 -17.37 -11.40
CA THR A 817 -21.67 -16.18 -10.91
C THR A 817 -21.66 -15.05 -11.96
N GLY A 818 -21.56 -15.39 -13.25
CA GLY A 818 -21.57 -14.42 -14.35
C GLY A 818 -22.90 -13.67 -14.46
N VAL A 819 -24.00 -14.40 -14.32
CA VAL A 819 -25.37 -13.85 -14.45
C VAL A 819 -25.89 -13.22 -13.15
N LYS A 820 -25.43 -13.71 -11.98
CA LYS A 820 -25.95 -13.26 -10.67
C LYS A 820 -25.86 -11.76 -10.44
N GLY A 821 -24.88 -11.07 -11.04
CA GLY A 821 -24.68 -9.63 -10.86
C GLY A 821 -24.22 -9.26 -9.45
N THR A 822 -23.74 -8.04 -9.30
CA THR A 822 -23.42 -7.42 -8.01
C THR A 822 -24.52 -6.43 -7.63
N THR A 823 -24.60 -6.02 -6.37
CA THR A 823 -25.59 -5.01 -5.93
C THR A 823 -25.49 -3.71 -6.74
N PRO A 824 -24.31 -3.14 -7.04
CA PRO A 824 -24.19 -1.98 -7.93
C PRO A 824 -24.76 -2.22 -9.34
N VAL A 825 -24.53 -3.40 -9.92
CA VAL A 825 -25.07 -3.75 -11.25
C VAL A 825 -26.60 -3.77 -11.24
N TRP A 826 -27.22 -4.37 -10.21
CA TRP A 826 -28.69 -4.41 -10.12
C TRP A 826 -29.31 -3.04 -9.89
N ILE A 827 -28.67 -2.19 -9.09
CA ILE A 827 -29.11 -0.79 -8.90
C ILE A 827 -29.01 -0.03 -10.22
N ALA A 828 -27.86 -0.14 -10.91
CA ALA A 828 -27.65 0.52 -12.20
C ALA A 828 -28.69 0.05 -13.23
N LEU A 829 -28.93 -1.25 -13.31
CA LEU A 829 -29.92 -1.85 -14.20
C LEU A 829 -31.34 -1.34 -13.89
N ALA A 830 -31.73 -1.29 -12.61
CA ALA A 830 -33.02 -0.77 -12.20
C ALA A 830 -33.21 0.70 -12.61
N VAL A 831 -32.18 1.53 -12.45
CA VAL A 831 -32.21 2.94 -12.85
C VAL A 831 -32.34 3.07 -14.38
N VAL A 832 -31.53 2.31 -15.14
CA VAL A 832 -31.55 2.34 -16.61
C VAL A 832 -32.90 1.87 -17.13
N VAL A 833 -33.44 0.75 -16.66
CA VAL A 833 -34.73 0.22 -17.09
C VAL A 833 -35.87 1.18 -16.78
N THR A 834 -35.87 1.75 -15.55
CA THR A 834 -36.89 2.75 -15.16
C THR A 834 -36.79 4.01 -16.03
N GLY A 835 -35.58 4.51 -16.27
CA GLY A 835 -35.34 5.66 -17.14
C GLY A 835 -35.78 5.40 -18.58
N GLN A 836 -35.51 4.20 -19.11
CA GLN A 836 -35.87 3.83 -20.49
C GLN A 836 -37.37 3.59 -20.66
N LEU A 837 -38.04 3.06 -19.64
CA LEU A 837 -39.50 2.99 -19.62
C LEU A 837 -40.11 4.39 -19.58
N ALA A 838 -39.56 5.31 -18.80
CA ALA A 838 -39.98 6.70 -18.77
C ALA A 838 -39.76 7.38 -20.14
N PHE A 839 -38.59 7.21 -20.78
CA PHE A 839 -38.28 7.70 -22.11
C PHE A 839 -39.30 7.22 -23.15
N THR A 840 -39.72 5.97 -23.08
CA THR A 840 -40.58 5.32 -24.07
C THR A 840 -42.05 5.66 -23.83
N TYR A 841 -42.54 5.71 -22.59
CA TYR A 841 -43.98 5.75 -22.30
C TYR A 841 -44.44 7.02 -21.59
N LEU A 842 -43.55 7.86 -21.03
CA LEU A 842 -43.97 9.06 -20.32
C LEU A 842 -44.24 10.23 -21.29
N PRO A 843 -45.43 10.83 -21.32
CA PRO A 843 -45.79 11.86 -22.33
C PRO A 843 -44.86 13.07 -22.37
N ILE A 844 -44.34 13.49 -21.21
CA ILE A 844 -43.37 14.59 -21.12
C ILE A 844 -42.03 14.23 -21.81
N MET A 845 -41.56 13.00 -21.63
CA MET A 845 -40.34 12.49 -22.28
C MET A 845 -40.55 12.32 -23.79
N ASN A 846 -41.74 11.83 -24.21
CA ASN A 846 -42.08 11.71 -25.61
C ASN A 846 -42.04 13.10 -26.31
N THR A 847 -42.50 14.15 -25.64
CA THR A 847 -42.46 15.52 -26.20
C THR A 847 -41.02 16.06 -26.27
N ILE A 848 -40.20 15.81 -25.25
CA ILE A 848 -38.84 16.33 -25.18
C ILE A 848 -37.91 15.62 -26.16
N PHE A 849 -38.00 14.29 -26.23
CA PHE A 849 -37.07 13.45 -27.01
C PHE A 849 -37.64 13.01 -28.37
N GLY A 850 -38.86 13.37 -28.73
CA GLY A 850 -39.51 12.89 -29.93
C GLY A 850 -39.65 11.37 -29.94
N SER A 851 -39.90 10.76 -28.78
CA SER A 851 -40.09 9.33 -28.65
C SER A 851 -41.57 8.94 -28.77
N ARG A 852 -41.84 7.67 -29.05
CA ARG A 852 -43.18 7.09 -29.17
C ARG A 852 -43.36 5.84 -28.38
N PRO A 853 -44.53 5.58 -27.80
CA PRO A 853 -44.79 4.31 -27.10
C PRO A 853 -44.63 3.10 -28.03
N LEU A 854 -43.96 2.08 -27.59
CA LEU A 854 -43.74 0.81 -28.28
C LEU A 854 -44.78 -0.22 -27.87
N THR A 855 -45.17 -1.10 -28.80
CA THR A 855 -45.96 -2.27 -28.47
C THR A 855 -45.15 -3.35 -27.73
N PHE A 856 -45.85 -4.25 -27.02
CA PHE A 856 -45.20 -5.37 -26.35
C PHE A 856 -44.37 -6.27 -27.29
N ALA A 857 -44.87 -6.49 -28.54
CA ALA A 857 -44.16 -7.30 -29.52
C ALA A 857 -42.85 -6.64 -29.98
N GLU A 858 -42.82 -5.31 -30.18
CA GLU A 858 -41.63 -4.55 -30.50
C GLU A 858 -40.64 -4.59 -29.35
N GLY A 859 -41.07 -4.41 -28.09
CA GLY A 859 -40.25 -4.55 -26.92
C GLY A 859 -39.66 -5.98 -26.76
N ALA A 860 -40.46 -7.01 -26.98
CA ALA A 860 -40.01 -8.40 -26.95
C ALA A 860 -38.98 -8.70 -28.06
N LEU A 861 -39.17 -8.17 -29.27
CA LEU A 861 -38.17 -8.28 -30.33
C LEU A 861 -36.83 -7.66 -29.91
N ILE A 862 -36.82 -6.45 -29.37
CA ILE A 862 -35.63 -5.75 -28.93
C ILE A 862 -34.90 -6.52 -27.86
N VAL A 863 -35.60 -7.01 -26.84
CA VAL A 863 -34.99 -7.85 -25.78
C VAL A 863 -34.44 -9.15 -26.36
N SER A 864 -35.11 -9.78 -27.29
CA SER A 864 -34.63 -11.01 -27.94
C SER A 864 -33.37 -10.78 -28.76
N LEU A 865 -33.23 -9.65 -29.45
CA LEU A 865 -32.02 -9.23 -30.17
C LEU A 865 -30.86 -8.99 -29.20
N GLY A 866 -31.11 -8.37 -28.04
CA GLY A 866 -30.12 -8.22 -26.95
C GLY A 866 -29.64 -9.55 -26.46
N ALA A 867 -30.54 -10.49 -26.17
CA ALA A 867 -30.18 -11.82 -25.70
C ALA A 867 -29.37 -12.61 -26.76
N ALA A 868 -29.77 -12.52 -28.03
CA ALA A 868 -29.06 -13.14 -29.14
C ALA A 868 -27.64 -12.55 -29.31
N SER A 869 -27.48 -11.23 -29.18
CA SER A 869 -26.17 -10.57 -29.22
C SER A 869 -25.26 -11.01 -28.10
N PHE A 870 -25.78 -11.18 -26.87
CA PHE A 870 -25.02 -11.72 -25.73
C PHE A 870 -24.50 -13.11 -25.99
N VAL A 871 -25.36 -14.00 -26.49
CA VAL A 871 -24.98 -15.38 -26.85
C VAL A 871 -23.88 -15.37 -27.93
N LEU A 872 -24.02 -14.55 -28.95
CA LEU A 872 -23.04 -14.42 -30.02
C LEU A 872 -21.68 -13.95 -29.51
N LEU A 873 -21.67 -12.95 -28.62
CA LEU A 873 -20.44 -12.41 -28.04
C LEU A 873 -19.76 -13.39 -27.09
N GLU A 874 -20.51 -14.21 -26.37
CA GLU A 874 -19.92 -15.24 -25.53
C GLU A 874 -19.30 -16.39 -26.36
N PHE A 875 -19.90 -16.75 -27.50
CA PHE A 875 -19.28 -17.68 -28.46
C PHE A 875 -18.01 -17.09 -29.08
N GLU A 876 -18.05 -15.81 -29.49
CA GLU A 876 -16.89 -15.09 -30.01
C GLU A 876 -15.76 -15.05 -28.99
N LYS A 877 -16.05 -14.72 -27.71
CA LYS A 877 -15.09 -14.70 -26.61
C LYS A 877 -14.37 -16.05 -26.47
N ARG A 878 -15.10 -17.17 -26.56
CA ARG A 878 -14.51 -18.50 -26.49
C ARG A 878 -13.56 -18.78 -27.64
N PHE A 879 -13.90 -18.33 -28.86
CA PHE A 879 -13.09 -18.55 -30.07
C PHE A 879 -11.84 -17.66 -30.07
N VAL A 880 -11.96 -16.41 -29.62
CA VAL A 880 -10.88 -15.41 -29.67
C VAL A 880 -9.88 -15.63 -28.55
N ARG A 881 -10.28 -16.17 -27.38
CA ARG A 881 -9.38 -16.49 -26.25
C ARG A 881 -8.22 -17.40 -26.68
N ASP A 882 -8.48 -18.36 -27.57
CA ASP A 882 -7.44 -19.29 -28.06
C ASP A 882 -6.43 -18.58 -28.99
N ARG A 883 -6.77 -17.38 -29.50
CA ARG A 883 -5.94 -16.59 -30.42
C ARG A 883 -5.11 -15.49 -29.73
N PHE A 884 -5.47 -15.12 -28.50
CA PHE A 884 -4.77 -14.14 -27.66
C PHE A 884 -4.48 -14.72 -26.27
N PRO A 885 -3.67 -15.78 -26.16
CA PRO A 885 -3.47 -16.50 -24.89
C PRO A 885 -2.70 -15.70 -23.83
N ASP A 886 -1.96 -14.68 -24.24
CA ASP A 886 -1.10 -13.87 -23.35
C ASP A 886 -1.81 -12.61 -22.80
N GLU A 887 -3.05 -12.38 -23.12
CA GLU A 887 -3.89 -11.27 -22.67
C GLU A 887 -5.01 -11.72 -21.74
#